data_8757e0ebe3ae57d448ef9e4d2c654fbc
#
_entry.id   8757e0ebe3ae57d448ef9e4d2c654fbc
#
_cell.length_a   1.000
_cell.length_b   1.000
_cell.length_c   1.000
_cell.angle_alpha   90.00
_cell.angle_beta   90.00
_cell.angle_gamma   90.00
#
_symmetry.space_group_name_H-M   'P 1'
#
loop_
_entity.id
_entity.type
_entity.pdbx_description
1 polymer ?
#
loop_
_entity_poly.entity_id
_entity_poly.type
_entity_poly.pdbx_seq_one_letter_code
_entity_poly.pdbx_strand_id
1 'polypeptide(L)'
;MIDLKKYTKANLKPSVSELLPIFSLANPDVIRLKDEGLCALYKVRGIDSETFGSDFISYYADRLEDALKGLGENWTVSFFLIRKRNYYYPDIEFKSSVSKYIDEKYKERVLRNKNYVNNIYISFIYRENRSKLKIFKKVFERDGKKITEKVKSLSEKKTKEDVIKELKERLRLINKELEGIAESLPKLGLERLKDEELLAAYYFVVNPAQDLRQGGIRLPDYAFLDEYLTDFTVDADYEEAIKLDSSVYKVLSVKDYPQETYPGVLDGLLSLDKELKFSCSFSFLSKEKAKSLMKKRRRHYFVTRKSLLHQASETATGEETKLIDPTKMSYVYDTEEAMQELDLVRPFGIASVNFIAWGKAEKEAEETSAKITGVLKDRGYQVLTESLNKISAYFSAVPGGDKLNPRSFMVSLGNFVDYIPFRTILIGDKFNFYLKAPALCALETKHKTLFYFNFHVKDVGHTVIFGPTGAGKSVILNFLAAQYMKYDPQVYFFDFGYTAEILSLAQNGLHVDFKPEKRTYLNPVSLISKKGGKSFLRDFLQVLIESFGYSMDDEDLKQLWKAIELVASLPKNKHVLESFSSILPQNLSDKLRPWVTGEYKNYFNNPVDMLNLSKYTVFEMKNLSGANNSKVIPPLLMYLFERIDSSLSSLIPTIIILDESWFELQHPIFAGKMQEWLQTLRKLNTIVVFATQDLMHVAENQRMLSSVLTNVSTKIFLPNYKADTTDMKNLYINTFGLTENEFEMVITGTPARDYLIKQEHVTRMAQLSLDENITALIQSDEYARRLAKAIKLRGGDDWFKDYVEHFKKRTPLKEVEDLSEYFVN
;
A
#
# COMPACT_ATOMS: atom_id res chain seq x y z
N MET A 1 35.36 31.29 3.25
CA MET A 1 35.85 31.77 4.56
C MET A 1 34.69 31.61 5.55
N ILE A 2 34.83 30.71 6.52
CA ILE A 2 33.89 30.51 7.61
C ILE A 2 33.93 31.78 8.46
N ASP A 3 32.77 32.35 8.75
CA ASP A 3 32.69 33.53 9.60
C ASP A 3 32.86 33.09 11.06
N LEU A 4 34.08 33.04 11.54
CA LEU A 4 34.47 32.69 12.91
C LEU A 4 33.74 33.52 13.98
N LYS A 5 33.24 34.71 13.66
CA LYS A 5 32.46 35.55 14.58
C LYS A 5 31.04 35.04 14.76
N LYS A 6 30.47 34.33 13.76
CA LYS A 6 29.22 33.57 13.95
C LYS A 6 29.43 32.31 14.81
N TYR A 7 30.62 31.70 14.73
CA TYR A 7 31.02 30.53 15.50
C TYR A 7 31.18 30.80 16.99
N THR A 8 31.76 31.95 17.35
CA THR A 8 31.90 32.33 18.76
C THR A 8 30.60 32.77 19.42
N LYS A 9 29.61 33.25 18.66
CA LYS A 9 28.24 33.45 19.15
C LYS A 9 27.45 32.16 19.32
N ALA A 10 27.80 31.10 18.61
CA ALA A 10 27.16 29.78 18.69
C ALA A 10 27.49 29.01 19.99
N ASN A 11 28.49 29.47 20.79
CA ASN A 11 28.74 28.93 22.13
C ASN A 11 27.72 29.42 23.20
N LEU A 12 26.91 30.40 22.89
CA LEU A 12 25.68 30.67 23.57
C LEU A 12 24.64 29.77 22.89
N LYS A 13 24.08 28.74 23.60
CA LYS A 13 23.08 27.82 23.08
C LYS A 13 22.07 28.60 22.19
N PRO A 14 22.13 28.51 20.84
CA PRO A 14 21.27 29.31 20.01
C PRO A 14 19.84 28.86 20.24
N SER A 15 18.91 29.79 20.37
CA SER A 15 17.49 29.46 20.37
C SER A 15 17.19 28.73 19.07
N VAL A 16 16.48 27.63 19.13
CA VAL A 16 16.10 26.85 17.92
C VAL A 16 15.32 27.72 16.95
N SER A 17 14.52 28.65 17.47
CA SER A 17 13.81 29.64 16.65
C SER A 17 14.75 30.43 15.73
N GLU A 18 15.96 30.76 16.16
CA GLU A 18 16.93 31.45 15.30
C GLU A 18 17.40 30.59 14.11
N LEU A 19 17.40 29.26 14.26
CA LEU A 19 17.86 28.31 13.24
C LEU A 19 16.77 27.96 12.23
N LEU A 20 15.49 28.08 12.61
CA LEU A 20 14.37 27.79 11.70
C LEU A 20 14.16 28.96 10.73
N PRO A 21 14.04 28.69 9.43
CA PRO A 21 13.87 29.72 8.41
C PRO A 21 12.45 30.29 8.32
N ILE A 22 11.46 29.73 9.00
CA ILE A 22 10.04 30.13 8.93
C ILE A 22 9.75 31.36 9.78
N PHE A 23 8.69 32.08 9.40
CA PHE A 23 8.27 33.30 10.11
C PHE A 23 6.77 33.30 10.41
N SER A 24 5.92 33.23 9.39
CA SER A 24 4.45 33.30 9.53
C SER A 24 3.76 32.58 8.37
N LEU A 25 2.43 32.39 8.44
CA LEU A 25 1.65 32.03 7.25
C LEU A 25 1.45 33.28 6.37
N ALA A 26 1.61 33.12 5.06
CA ALA A 26 1.24 34.10 4.06
C ALA A 26 -0.24 33.96 3.65
N ASN A 27 -0.69 32.72 3.61
CA ASN A 27 -2.09 32.27 3.42
C ASN A 27 -2.20 30.83 3.98
N PRO A 28 -3.36 30.17 3.93
CA PRO A 28 -3.55 28.81 4.50
C PRO A 28 -2.57 27.74 4.00
N ASP A 29 -2.01 27.88 2.82
CA ASP A 29 -1.19 26.87 2.14
C ASP A 29 0.24 27.32 1.78
N VAL A 30 0.67 28.50 2.27
CA VAL A 30 2.01 29.05 2.02
C VAL A 30 2.61 29.65 3.28
N ILE A 31 3.79 29.18 3.65
CA ILE A 31 4.61 29.74 4.75
C ILE A 31 5.48 30.87 4.20
N ARG A 32 5.54 32.01 4.92
CA ARG A 32 6.51 33.07 4.70
C ARG A 32 7.78 32.77 5.50
N LEU A 33 8.92 32.83 4.82
CA LEU A 33 10.23 32.62 5.42
C LEU A 33 10.82 33.94 5.96
N LYS A 34 11.81 33.84 6.87
CA LYS A 34 12.56 35.01 7.42
C LYS A 34 13.29 35.82 6.36
N ASP A 35 13.64 35.18 5.24
CA ASP A 35 14.29 35.83 4.09
C ASP A 35 13.32 36.35 3.03
N GLU A 36 12.04 36.53 3.41
CA GLU A 36 10.94 36.94 2.54
C GLU A 36 10.56 35.91 1.46
N GLY A 37 11.12 34.72 1.50
CA GLY A 37 10.74 33.59 0.65
C GLY A 37 9.32 33.11 0.97
N LEU A 38 8.66 32.52 -0.02
CA LEU A 38 7.34 31.90 0.12
C LEU A 38 7.50 30.40 -0.13
N CYS A 39 7.08 29.57 0.83
CA CYS A 39 7.27 28.12 0.83
C CYS A 39 5.91 27.41 0.82
N ALA A 40 5.65 26.60 -0.21
CA ALA A 40 4.54 25.66 -0.26
C ALA A 40 5.05 24.25 -0.02
N LEU A 41 4.31 23.45 0.75
CA LEU A 41 4.68 22.08 1.09
C LEU A 41 3.62 21.11 0.55
N TYR A 42 4.10 20.04 -0.07
CA TYR A 42 3.27 18.96 -0.61
C TYR A 42 3.63 17.63 0.07
N LYS A 43 2.62 16.85 0.36
CA LYS A 43 2.79 15.44 0.65
C LYS A 43 2.75 14.66 -0.67
N VAL A 44 3.58 13.64 -0.80
CA VAL A 44 3.73 12.86 -2.02
C VAL A 44 3.34 11.42 -1.76
N ARG A 45 2.42 10.89 -2.56
CA ARG A 45 2.11 9.46 -2.51
C ARG A 45 3.28 8.63 -3.05
N GLY A 46 3.93 9.11 -4.11
CA GLY A 46 5.03 8.43 -4.78
C GLY A 46 4.59 7.33 -5.74
N ILE A 47 5.57 6.83 -6.50
CA ILE A 47 5.41 5.71 -7.43
C ILE A 47 5.93 4.44 -6.76
N ASP A 48 5.24 3.34 -6.98
CA ASP A 48 5.64 2.05 -6.40
C ASP A 48 7.01 1.60 -6.93
N SER A 49 7.93 1.29 -6.02
CA SER A 49 9.28 0.88 -6.38
C SER A 49 9.39 -0.61 -6.70
N GLU A 50 8.37 -1.42 -6.37
CA GLU A 50 8.43 -2.87 -6.49
C GLU A 50 7.87 -3.38 -7.82
N THR A 51 6.80 -2.77 -8.31
CA THR A 51 6.01 -3.32 -9.42
C THR A 51 6.30 -2.72 -10.78
N PHE A 52 6.92 -1.54 -10.81
CA PHE A 52 7.30 -0.89 -12.07
C PHE A 52 8.73 -1.23 -12.50
N GLY A 53 8.91 -1.54 -13.78
CA GLY A 53 10.21 -1.80 -14.39
C GLY A 53 11.08 -0.55 -14.55
N SER A 54 12.36 -0.76 -14.86
CA SER A 54 13.36 0.31 -15.07
C SER A 54 12.92 1.34 -16.10
N ASP A 55 12.31 0.90 -17.21
CA ASP A 55 11.90 1.76 -18.33
C ASP A 55 10.81 2.75 -17.91
N PHE A 56 9.84 2.28 -17.11
CA PHE A 56 8.80 3.17 -16.55
C PHE A 56 9.38 4.18 -15.58
N ILE A 57 10.37 3.77 -14.78
CA ILE A 57 11.03 4.64 -13.80
C ILE A 57 11.81 5.72 -14.52
N SER A 58 12.58 5.36 -15.53
CA SER A 58 13.33 6.31 -16.37
C SER A 58 12.38 7.28 -17.09
N TYR A 59 11.34 6.76 -17.73
CA TYR A 59 10.30 7.61 -18.34
C TYR A 59 9.70 8.61 -17.35
N TYR A 60 9.45 8.19 -16.10
CA TYR A 60 8.84 9.08 -15.11
C TYR A 60 9.83 10.08 -14.53
N ALA A 61 11.11 9.73 -14.47
CA ALA A 61 12.18 10.65 -14.11
C ALA A 61 12.31 11.77 -15.16
N ASP A 62 12.25 11.44 -16.45
CA ASP A 62 12.22 12.41 -17.54
C ASP A 62 10.99 13.34 -17.43
N ARG A 63 9.81 12.79 -17.12
CA ARG A 63 8.60 13.58 -16.87
C ARG A 63 8.75 14.53 -15.70
N LEU A 64 9.45 14.10 -14.63
CA LEU A 64 9.72 14.92 -13.45
C LEU A 64 10.73 16.04 -13.79
N GLU A 65 11.78 15.74 -14.57
CA GLU A 65 12.71 16.75 -15.09
C GLU A 65 11.97 17.81 -15.90
N ASP A 66 11.11 17.39 -16.86
CA ASP A 66 10.33 18.30 -17.71
C ASP A 66 9.39 19.19 -16.90
N ALA A 67 8.73 18.63 -15.89
CA ALA A 67 7.84 19.39 -15.01
C ALA A 67 8.57 20.46 -14.20
N LEU A 68 9.78 20.18 -13.76
CA LEU A 68 10.60 21.11 -12.97
C LEU A 68 11.39 22.12 -13.85
N LYS A 69 11.64 21.78 -15.11
CA LYS A 69 12.45 22.56 -16.04
C LYS A 69 11.94 23.99 -16.27
N GLY A 70 10.63 24.21 -16.13
CA GLY A 70 9.99 25.53 -16.24
C GLY A 70 10.32 26.46 -15.07
N LEU A 71 10.84 25.96 -13.96
CA LEU A 71 11.18 26.75 -12.80
C LEU A 71 12.49 27.54 -13.05
N GLY A 72 12.49 28.83 -12.76
CA GLY A 72 13.63 29.74 -12.96
C GLY A 72 14.47 29.97 -11.71
N GLU A 73 15.44 30.87 -11.81
CA GLU A 73 16.45 31.18 -10.77
C GLU A 73 15.89 31.62 -9.41
N ASN A 74 14.60 31.96 -9.33
CA ASN A 74 13.95 32.36 -8.08
C ASN A 74 13.41 31.16 -7.30
N TRP A 75 13.50 29.95 -7.84
CA TRP A 75 12.97 28.76 -7.23
C TRP A 75 14.03 27.88 -6.56
N THR A 76 13.64 27.30 -5.45
CA THR A 76 14.34 26.18 -4.82
C THR A 76 13.31 25.08 -4.57
N VAL A 77 13.66 23.85 -4.94
CA VAL A 77 12.85 22.66 -4.69
C VAL A 77 13.62 21.75 -3.74
N SER A 78 12.96 21.26 -2.68
CA SER A 78 13.59 20.32 -1.75
C SER A 78 12.66 19.13 -1.52
N PHE A 79 13.27 17.94 -1.49
CA PHE A 79 12.59 16.68 -1.26
C PHE A 79 13.04 16.09 0.07
N PHE A 80 12.09 15.50 0.79
CA PHE A 80 12.33 14.90 2.09
C PHE A 80 11.69 13.52 2.10
N LEU A 81 12.49 12.47 2.34
CA LEU A 81 12.04 11.13 2.66
C LEU A 81 12.28 10.90 4.15
N ILE A 82 11.22 10.59 4.87
CA ILE A 82 11.27 10.24 6.30
C ILE A 82 10.74 8.82 6.46
N ARG A 83 11.65 7.91 6.80
CA ARG A 83 11.32 6.54 7.15
C ARG A 83 11.16 6.45 8.66
N LYS A 84 9.93 6.20 9.10
CA LYS A 84 9.55 6.17 10.52
C LYS A 84 8.97 4.82 10.88
N ARG A 85 9.18 4.38 12.12
CA ARG A 85 8.54 3.17 12.64
C ARG A 85 7.03 3.33 12.65
N ASN A 86 6.34 2.28 12.18
CA ASN A 86 4.89 2.26 12.06
C ASN A 86 4.28 1.42 13.18
N TYR A 87 3.50 2.03 14.06
CA TYR A 87 2.79 1.39 15.16
C TYR A 87 1.30 1.25 14.90
N TYR A 88 0.83 1.76 13.76
CA TYR A 88 -0.60 1.72 13.45
C TYR A 88 -1.02 0.30 13.07
N TYR A 89 -2.08 -0.18 13.71
CA TYR A 89 -2.79 -1.40 13.36
C TYR A 89 -4.28 -1.07 13.15
N PRO A 90 -4.98 -1.67 12.16
CA PRO A 90 -6.39 -1.40 11.88
C PRO A 90 -7.29 -2.08 12.93
N ASP A 91 -7.40 -1.49 14.08
CA ASP A 91 -8.09 -2.01 15.25
C ASP A 91 -9.59 -1.69 15.24
N ILE A 92 -10.41 -2.67 15.58
CA ILE A 92 -11.86 -2.53 15.76
C ILE A 92 -12.35 -3.62 16.72
N GLU A 93 -13.44 -3.39 17.41
CA GLU A 93 -14.02 -4.37 18.31
C GLU A 93 -14.74 -5.49 17.53
N PHE A 94 -14.35 -6.74 17.80
CA PHE A 94 -14.98 -7.93 17.25
C PHE A 94 -16.13 -8.41 18.14
N LYS A 95 -17.26 -8.80 17.54
CA LYS A 95 -18.32 -9.51 18.25
C LYS A 95 -18.01 -11.00 18.46
N SER A 96 -17.18 -11.58 17.57
CA SER A 96 -16.74 -12.97 17.67
C SER A 96 -15.50 -13.08 18.55
N SER A 97 -15.56 -13.90 19.60
CA SER A 97 -14.43 -14.16 20.51
C SER A 97 -13.25 -14.83 19.81
N VAL A 98 -13.50 -15.77 18.93
CA VAL A 98 -12.43 -16.48 18.19
C VAL A 98 -11.74 -15.56 17.18
N SER A 99 -12.51 -14.74 16.41
CA SER A 99 -11.90 -13.80 15.48
C SER A 99 -11.13 -12.70 16.22
N LYS A 100 -11.63 -12.26 17.37
CA LYS A 100 -10.89 -11.36 18.27
C LYS A 100 -9.56 -11.98 18.70
N TYR A 101 -9.57 -13.22 19.15
CA TYR A 101 -8.35 -13.93 19.55
C TYR A 101 -7.34 -14.06 18.39
N ILE A 102 -7.81 -14.44 17.20
CA ILE A 102 -6.96 -14.52 16.00
C ILE A 102 -6.34 -13.15 15.67
N ASP A 103 -7.14 -12.09 15.71
CA ASP A 103 -6.66 -10.73 15.42
C ASP A 103 -5.68 -10.22 16.49
N GLU A 104 -5.95 -10.45 17.78
CA GLU A 104 -5.06 -10.07 18.87
C GLU A 104 -3.68 -10.77 18.73
N LYS A 105 -3.65 -12.07 18.44
CA LYS A 105 -2.40 -12.81 18.23
C LYS A 105 -1.66 -12.33 16.98
N TYR A 106 -2.38 -12.02 15.91
CA TYR A 106 -1.81 -11.46 14.69
C TYR A 106 -1.25 -10.05 14.95
N LYS A 107 -2.00 -9.19 15.63
CA LYS A 107 -1.59 -7.84 16.04
C LYS A 107 -0.32 -7.87 16.90
N GLU A 108 -0.27 -8.74 17.94
CA GLU A 108 0.91 -8.93 18.78
C GLU A 108 2.16 -9.24 17.92
N ARG A 109 2.02 -10.11 16.95
CA ARG A 109 3.09 -10.48 16.02
C ARG A 109 3.52 -9.34 15.13
N VAL A 110 2.56 -8.68 14.43
CA VAL A 110 2.82 -7.58 13.50
C VAL A 110 3.49 -6.40 14.21
N LEU A 111 3.06 -6.06 15.44
CA LEU A 111 3.64 -4.97 16.21
C LEU A 111 4.99 -5.32 16.85
N ARG A 112 5.25 -6.60 17.12
CA ARG A 112 6.59 -7.09 17.58
C ARG A 112 7.61 -6.90 16.46
N ASN A 113 7.26 -7.17 15.22
CA ASN A 113 8.11 -6.95 14.07
C ASN A 113 8.30 -5.44 13.84
N LYS A 114 9.52 -5.05 13.48
CA LYS A 114 9.83 -3.66 13.19
C LYS A 114 9.35 -3.32 11.79
N ASN A 115 8.20 -2.69 11.69
CA ASN A 115 7.64 -2.20 10.43
C ASN A 115 7.76 -0.68 10.34
N TYR A 116 7.93 -0.15 9.14
CA TYR A 116 8.17 1.26 8.87
C TYR A 116 7.19 1.80 7.83
N VAL A 117 7.08 3.11 7.77
CA VAL A 117 6.38 3.85 6.73
C VAL A 117 7.31 4.89 6.14
N ASN A 118 7.29 5.04 4.83
CA ASN A 118 8.04 6.05 4.09
C ASN A 118 7.11 7.24 3.81
N ASN A 119 7.44 8.40 4.38
CA ASN A 119 6.72 9.64 4.13
C ASN A 119 7.57 10.53 3.23
N ILE A 120 7.00 11.01 2.13
CA ILE A 120 7.70 11.88 1.18
C ILE A 120 7.01 13.24 1.17
N TYR A 121 7.83 14.29 1.26
CA TYR A 121 7.37 15.67 1.16
C TYR A 121 8.21 16.41 0.13
N ILE A 122 7.58 17.39 -0.54
CA ILE A 122 8.26 18.33 -1.44
C ILE A 122 7.95 19.73 -0.97
N SER A 123 8.99 20.56 -0.84
CA SER A 123 8.82 21.99 -0.65
C SER A 123 9.23 22.77 -1.89
N PHE A 124 8.37 23.67 -2.34
CA PHE A 124 8.64 24.64 -3.37
C PHE A 124 8.80 26.02 -2.75
N ILE A 125 9.97 26.63 -2.95
CA ILE A 125 10.31 27.91 -2.33
C ILE A 125 10.57 28.92 -3.42
N TYR A 126 9.80 30.01 -3.42
CA TYR A 126 9.98 31.13 -4.31
C TYR A 126 10.65 32.29 -3.58
N ARG A 127 11.79 32.76 -4.10
CA ARG A 127 12.57 33.90 -3.56
C ARG A 127 12.84 34.88 -4.67
N GLU A 128 12.25 36.05 -4.60
CA GLU A 128 12.54 37.10 -5.57
C GLU A 128 14.00 37.56 -5.49
N ASN A 129 14.66 37.68 -6.63
CA ASN A 129 16.07 38.05 -6.68
C ASN A 129 16.24 39.57 -6.45
N ARG A 130 16.34 39.96 -5.18
CA ARG A 130 16.58 41.36 -4.77
C ARG A 130 18.05 41.75 -4.89
N SER A 131 18.74 41.40 -5.97
CA SER A 131 20.15 41.73 -6.20
C SER A 131 20.44 43.26 -6.15
N LYS A 132 19.48 44.09 -6.52
CA LYS A 132 19.55 45.54 -6.39
C LYS A 132 19.64 46.03 -4.95
N LEU A 133 19.02 45.41 -3.99
CA LEU A 133 19.07 45.76 -2.56
C LEU A 133 20.39 45.37 -1.88
N LYS A 134 21.05 44.28 -2.33
CA LYS A 134 22.36 43.86 -1.77
C LYS A 134 23.51 44.74 -2.23
N ILE A 135 23.44 45.31 -3.43
CA ILE A 135 24.40 46.29 -3.91
C ILE A 135 24.30 47.55 -3.06
N PHE A 136 23.11 48.02 -2.75
CA PHE A 136 22.90 49.11 -1.82
C PHE A 136 23.46 48.82 -0.43
N LYS A 137 23.23 47.64 0.16
CA LYS A 137 23.73 47.30 1.50
C LYS A 137 25.27 47.25 1.57
N LYS A 138 25.95 46.75 0.53
CA LYS A 138 27.43 46.72 0.44
C LYS A 138 28.06 48.08 0.21
N VAL A 139 27.37 48.98 -0.50
CA VAL A 139 27.78 50.38 -0.65
C VAL A 139 27.61 51.14 0.67
N PHE A 140 26.55 50.77 1.45
CA PHE A 140 26.26 51.37 2.77
C PHE A 140 27.25 50.98 3.89
N GLU A 141 27.85 49.81 3.81
CA GLU A 141 28.86 49.36 4.81
C GLU A 141 30.25 50.00 4.58
N ARG A 142 30.49 50.68 3.44
CA ARG A 142 31.79 51.30 3.11
C ARG A 142 31.90 52.78 3.39
N ASP A 143 30.79 53.54 3.36
CA ASP A 143 30.82 55.03 3.52
C ASP A 143 29.81 55.52 4.56
N GLY A 144 30.15 55.35 5.80
CA GLY A 144 29.28 55.58 6.95
C GLY A 144 29.06 57.02 7.37
N LYS A 145 28.85 58.03 6.53
CA LYS A 145 28.40 59.36 7.02
C LYS A 145 27.68 60.33 6.06
N LYS A 146 27.50 60.08 4.79
CA LYS A 146 26.91 61.06 3.84
C LYS A 146 25.69 60.62 3.02
N ILE A 147 25.03 59.52 3.36
CA ILE A 147 23.98 58.96 2.48
C ILE A 147 22.58 58.90 3.15
N THR A 148 22.45 59.38 4.38
CA THR A 148 21.19 59.34 5.13
C THR A 148 20.08 60.19 4.51
N GLU A 149 20.38 61.24 3.80
CA GLU A 149 19.33 62.07 3.17
C GLU A 149 18.90 61.59 1.77
N LYS A 150 19.79 61.04 0.99
CA LYS A 150 19.48 60.52 -0.35
C LYS A 150 18.74 59.18 -0.33
N VAL A 151 18.87 58.44 0.77
CA VAL A 151 18.16 57.16 0.99
C VAL A 151 16.74 57.35 1.54
N LYS A 152 16.51 58.42 2.29
CA LYS A 152 15.15 58.84 2.71
C LYS A 152 14.28 59.24 1.52
N SER A 153 14.86 59.69 0.40
CA SER A 153 14.08 60.02 -0.80
C SER A 153 13.87 58.84 -1.77
N LEU A 154 14.67 57.78 -1.64
CA LEU A 154 14.54 56.55 -2.45
C LEU A 154 13.78 55.41 -1.75
N SER A 155 13.56 55.51 -0.45
CA SER A 155 12.59 54.67 0.25
C SER A 155 11.23 55.38 0.12
N GLU A 156 10.57 55.33 -1.04
CA GLU A 156 9.13 55.47 -1.09
C GLU A 156 8.59 54.51 -0.03
N LYS A 157 7.94 55.06 1.02
CA LYS A 157 7.28 54.28 2.04
C LYS A 157 6.21 53.47 1.33
N LYS A 158 6.52 52.22 0.97
CA LYS A 158 5.49 51.30 0.51
C LYS A 158 4.36 51.31 1.52
N THR A 159 3.18 51.63 1.10
CA THR A 159 1.99 51.61 1.95
C THR A 159 1.72 50.15 2.34
N LYS A 160 0.98 49.94 3.44
CA LYS A 160 0.57 48.59 3.81
C LYS A 160 -0.20 47.92 2.68
N GLU A 161 -0.94 48.69 1.88
CA GLU A 161 -1.69 48.21 0.73
C GLU A 161 -0.78 47.76 -0.43
N ASP A 162 0.31 48.47 -0.70
CA ASP A 162 1.30 48.06 -1.72
C ASP A 162 1.98 46.75 -1.37
N VAL A 163 2.32 46.53 -0.09
CA VAL A 163 2.93 45.25 0.37
C VAL A 163 1.92 44.10 0.24
N ILE A 164 0.66 44.34 0.58
CA ILE A 164 -0.40 43.34 0.44
C ILE A 164 -0.64 42.99 -1.04
N LYS A 165 -0.64 43.98 -1.91
CA LYS A 165 -0.82 43.80 -3.36
C LYS A 165 0.32 42.97 -3.96
N GLU A 166 1.56 43.32 -3.64
CA GLU A 166 2.76 42.58 -4.09
C GLU A 166 2.71 41.14 -3.59
N LEU A 167 2.34 40.91 -2.34
CA LEU A 167 2.19 39.55 -1.81
C LEU A 167 1.12 38.74 -2.56
N LYS A 168 -0.02 39.34 -2.85
CA LYS A 168 -1.10 38.69 -3.62
C LYS A 168 -0.66 38.34 -5.04
N GLU A 169 0.09 39.20 -5.72
CA GLU A 169 0.63 38.93 -7.06
C GLU A 169 1.63 37.77 -7.05
N ARG A 170 2.52 37.74 -6.06
CA ARG A 170 3.47 36.61 -5.86
C ARG A 170 2.75 35.29 -5.58
N LEU A 171 1.72 35.31 -4.74
CA LEU A 171 0.92 34.11 -4.42
C LEU A 171 0.17 33.60 -5.67
N ARG A 172 -0.34 34.49 -6.53
CA ARG A 172 -1.00 34.08 -7.79
C ARG A 172 -0.01 33.41 -8.74
N LEU A 173 1.20 33.97 -8.87
CA LEU A 173 2.26 33.39 -9.70
C LEU A 173 2.65 32.00 -9.20
N ILE A 174 2.90 31.87 -7.89
CA ILE A 174 3.26 30.60 -7.25
C ILE A 174 2.17 29.56 -7.49
N ASN A 175 0.90 29.91 -7.27
CA ASN A 175 -0.21 28.98 -7.43
C ASN A 175 -0.31 28.46 -8.88
N LYS A 176 -0.19 29.34 -9.86
CA LYS A 176 -0.24 28.97 -11.27
C LYS A 176 0.87 27.98 -11.66
N GLU A 177 2.10 28.24 -11.23
CA GLU A 177 3.24 27.36 -11.54
C GLU A 177 3.08 25.99 -10.83
N LEU A 178 2.68 25.99 -9.56
CA LEU A 178 2.56 24.76 -8.78
C LEU A 178 1.36 23.90 -9.21
N GLU A 179 0.24 24.49 -9.63
CA GLU A 179 -0.89 23.79 -10.24
C GLU A 179 -0.45 23.09 -11.53
N GLY A 180 0.28 23.78 -12.41
CA GLY A 180 0.81 23.19 -13.65
C GLY A 180 1.74 22.00 -13.40
N ILE A 181 2.61 22.08 -12.38
CA ILE A 181 3.48 20.94 -11.98
C ILE A 181 2.64 19.77 -11.46
N ALA A 182 1.66 20.02 -10.61
CA ALA A 182 0.81 18.96 -10.05
C ALA A 182 -0.02 18.25 -11.14
N GLU A 183 -0.57 18.97 -12.08
CA GLU A 183 -1.31 18.43 -13.22
C GLU A 183 -0.43 17.62 -14.19
N SER A 184 0.84 17.97 -14.35
CA SER A 184 1.77 17.25 -15.22
C SER A 184 2.25 15.90 -14.62
N LEU A 185 2.09 15.70 -13.31
CA LEU A 185 2.60 14.55 -12.55
C LEU A 185 1.48 13.78 -11.78
N PRO A 186 0.38 13.37 -12.43
CA PRO A 186 -0.79 12.84 -11.73
C PRO A 186 -0.49 11.54 -10.94
N LYS A 187 0.41 10.68 -11.44
CA LYS A 187 0.76 9.42 -10.75
C LYS A 187 1.60 9.63 -9.50
N LEU A 188 2.30 10.77 -9.39
CA LEU A 188 3.08 11.08 -8.19
C LEU A 188 2.19 11.38 -6.98
N GLY A 189 0.93 11.80 -7.22
CA GLY A 189 -0.04 12.07 -6.17
C GLY A 189 0.41 13.20 -5.26
N LEU A 190 0.58 14.40 -5.83
CA LEU A 190 0.96 15.61 -5.10
C LEU A 190 -0.23 16.21 -4.37
N GLU A 191 -0.23 16.15 -3.05
CA GLU A 191 -1.26 16.72 -2.18
C GLU A 191 -0.72 17.98 -1.51
N ARG A 192 -1.29 19.15 -1.86
CA ARG A 192 -0.89 20.42 -1.27
C ARG A 192 -1.42 20.56 0.14
N LEU A 193 -0.52 20.73 1.10
CA LEU A 193 -0.87 20.83 2.52
C LEU A 193 -1.34 22.23 2.88
N LYS A 194 -2.30 22.30 3.83
CA LYS A 194 -2.92 23.55 4.29
C LYS A 194 -3.07 23.58 5.80
N ASP A 195 -3.12 24.77 6.33
CA ASP A 195 -3.45 25.06 7.72
C ASP A 195 -2.68 24.17 8.73
N GLU A 196 -3.39 23.46 9.58
CA GLU A 196 -2.83 22.59 10.63
C GLU A 196 -2.01 21.42 10.05
N GLU A 197 -2.43 20.88 8.90
CA GLU A 197 -1.68 19.81 8.23
C GLU A 197 -0.32 20.30 7.70
N LEU A 198 -0.28 21.52 7.17
CA LEU A 198 0.95 22.16 6.72
C LEU A 198 1.94 22.33 7.88
N LEU A 199 1.47 22.85 9.03
CA LEU A 199 2.30 23.03 10.21
C LEU A 199 2.76 21.69 10.80
N ALA A 200 1.86 20.72 10.87
CA ALA A 200 2.19 19.38 11.35
C ALA A 200 3.25 18.68 10.48
N ALA A 201 3.12 18.77 9.16
CA ALA A 201 4.12 18.23 8.23
C ALA A 201 5.46 18.97 8.34
N TYR A 202 5.44 20.30 8.45
CA TYR A 202 6.65 21.07 8.64
C TYR A 202 7.38 20.64 9.93
N TYR A 203 6.66 20.58 11.05
CA TYR A 203 7.20 20.13 12.33
C TYR A 203 7.79 18.71 12.25
N PHE A 204 7.07 17.78 11.59
CA PHE A 204 7.55 16.43 11.40
C PHE A 204 8.83 16.36 10.56
N VAL A 205 8.96 17.22 9.54
CA VAL A 205 10.21 17.32 8.77
C VAL A 205 11.34 17.90 9.62
N VAL A 206 11.05 18.83 10.52
CA VAL A 206 12.07 19.42 11.42
C VAL A 206 12.50 18.43 12.48
N ASN A 207 11.59 17.74 13.14
CA ASN A 207 11.88 16.81 14.23
C ASN A 207 11.25 15.42 14.00
N PRO A 208 11.85 14.60 13.11
CA PRO A 208 11.26 13.33 12.69
C PRO A 208 11.25 12.24 13.77
N ALA A 209 12.01 12.36 14.85
CA ALA A 209 12.00 11.39 15.93
C ALA A 209 10.74 11.52 16.80
N GLN A 210 10.16 12.70 16.91
CA GLN A 210 8.92 12.88 17.66
C GLN A 210 7.71 12.41 16.83
N ASP A 211 6.76 11.77 17.50
CA ASP A 211 5.46 11.48 16.90
C ASP A 211 4.64 12.76 16.87
N LEU A 212 3.82 12.92 15.81
CA LEU A 212 2.84 13.99 15.76
C LEU A 212 1.99 13.92 17.02
N ARG A 213 1.89 15.04 17.73
CA ARG A 213 1.11 15.14 18.99
C ARG A 213 -0.29 14.62 18.77
N GLN A 214 -0.80 13.86 19.71
CA GLN A 214 -2.21 13.50 19.76
C GLN A 214 -3.03 14.79 19.84
N GLY A 215 -3.81 15.11 18.80
CA GLY A 215 -4.58 16.35 18.71
C GLY A 215 -4.10 17.35 17.66
N GLY A 216 -3.00 17.04 16.93
CA GLY A 216 -2.46 17.89 15.87
C GLY A 216 -1.75 19.14 16.39
N ILE A 217 -1.25 19.95 15.46
CA ILE A 217 -0.71 21.29 15.72
C ILE A 217 -1.80 22.28 15.33
N ARG A 218 -2.33 23.04 16.30
CA ARG A 218 -3.34 24.06 16.02
C ARG A 218 -2.70 25.30 15.41
N LEU A 219 -3.47 26.04 14.63
CA LEU A 219 -3.03 27.35 14.13
C LEU A 219 -2.92 28.33 15.32
N PRO A 220 -1.78 29.01 15.49
CA PRO A 220 -1.65 30.03 16.53
C PRO A 220 -2.34 31.31 16.09
N ASP A 221 -3.11 31.92 16.98
CA ASP A 221 -3.79 33.18 16.69
C ASP A 221 -2.81 34.36 16.58
N TYR A 222 -1.70 34.37 17.35
CA TYR A 222 -0.83 35.54 17.53
C TYR A 222 0.64 35.15 17.80
N ALA A 223 1.19 34.01 17.28
CA ALA A 223 2.59 33.66 17.47
C ALA A 223 3.37 33.61 16.15
N PHE A 224 4.66 33.93 16.21
CA PHE A 224 5.55 33.63 15.11
C PHE A 224 5.77 32.12 15.01
N LEU A 225 5.76 31.59 13.80
CA LEU A 225 5.82 30.12 13.60
C LEU A 225 7.13 29.52 14.07
N ASP A 226 8.25 30.23 13.99
CA ASP A 226 9.54 29.79 14.46
C ASP A 226 9.60 29.62 15.99
N GLU A 227 8.88 30.45 16.74
CA GLU A 227 8.75 30.32 18.20
C GLU A 227 7.71 29.24 18.56
N TYR A 228 6.60 29.20 17.82
CA TYR A 228 5.50 28.27 18.08
C TYR A 228 5.88 26.81 17.83
N LEU A 229 6.71 26.54 16.78
CA LEU A 229 7.12 25.18 16.41
C LEU A 229 8.45 24.74 17.06
N THR A 230 9.03 25.54 17.96
CA THR A 230 10.29 25.22 18.65
C THR A 230 10.06 24.93 20.14
N ASP A 231 9.36 23.86 20.43
CA ASP A 231 9.14 23.36 21.78
C ASP A 231 10.21 22.34 22.22
N PHE A 232 11.34 22.30 21.54
CA PHE A 232 12.44 21.37 21.78
C PHE A 232 13.78 22.11 22.00
N THR A 233 14.68 21.48 22.73
CA THR A 233 16.03 21.99 23.01
C THR A 233 17.05 21.35 22.07
N VAL A 234 18.08 22.11 21.69
CA VAL A 234 19.25 21.62 20.93
C VAL A 234 20.48 21.59 21.85
N ASP A 235 21.06 20.42 22.01
CA ASP A 235 22.34 20.22 22.67
C ASP A 235 23.36 19.72 21.63
N ALA A 236 24.46 20.47 21.49
CA ALA A 236 25.52 20.21 20.52
C ALA A 236 26.84 19.82 21.16
N ASP A 237 26.86 19.50 22.44
CA ASP A 237 28.06 19.15 23.19
C ASP A 237 28.66 17.79 22.78
N TYR A 238 27.96 16.99 22.00
CA TYR A 238 28.48 15.77 21.37
C TYR A 238 29.49 16.10 20.25
N GLU A 239 30.51 15.26 20.08
CA GLU A 239 31.53 15.50 19.03
C GLU A 239 30.94 15.39 17.61
N GLU A 240 30.26 14.31 17.28
CA GLU A 240 29.67 14.00 15.97
C GLU A 240 28.14 13.88 15.96
N ALA A 241 27.47 14.40 16.97
CA ALA A 241 26.02 14.30 17.10
C ALA A 241 25.41 15.60 17.62
N ILE A 242 24.11 15.76 17.45
CA ILE A 242 23.29 16.75 18.13
C ILE A 242 22.17 16.03 18.88
N LYS A 243 21.80 16.54 20.03
CA LYS A 243 20.66 16.03 20.78
C LYS A 243 19.52 17.02 20.67
N LEU A 244 18.34 16.54 20.21
CA LEU A 244 17.08 17.27 20.23
C LEU A 244 16.15 16.54 21.21
N ASP A 245 15.85 17.17 22.31
CA ASP A 245 15.13 16.58 23.45
C ASP A 245 15.69 15.22 23.91
N SER A 246 14.92 14.15 23.68
CA SER A 246 15.25 12.79 24.05
C SER A 246 15.98 11.98 22.98
N SER A 247 16.21 12.57 21.80
CA SER A 247 16.77 11.84 20.65
C SER A 247 18.12 12.41 20.22
N VAL A 248 19.04 11.52 19.87
CA VAL A 248 20.39 11.85 19.38
C VAL A 248 20.43 11.65 17.88
N TYR A 249 20.93 12.66 17.15
CA TYR A 249 20.97 12.70 15.69
C TYR A 249 22.40 12.77 15.18
N LYS A 250 22.74 12.00 14.16
CA LYS A 250 23.95 12.10 13.37
C LYS A 250 23.59 12.52 11.94
N VAL A 251 24.32 13.49 11.42
CA VAL A 251 24.13 14.01 10.06
C VAL A 251 25.26 13.52 9.18
N LEU A 252 24.89 12.86 8.10
CA LEU A 252 25.83 12.41 7.09
C LEU A 252 25.67 13.27 5.83
N SER A 253 26.79 13.75 5.33
CA SER A 253 26.89 14.49 4.07
C SER A 253 27.71 13.72 3.07
N VAL A 254 27.41 13.89 1.77
CA VAL A 254 28.18 13.27 0.70
C VAL A 254 29.48 14.06 0.51
N LYS A 255 30.60 13.35 0.58
CA LYS A 255 31.94 13.90 0.31
C LYS A 255 32.29 13.75 -1.16
N ASP A 256 31.98 12.60 -1.74
CA ASP A 256 32.29 12.30 -3.13
C ASP A 256 31.14 11.48 -3.76
N TYR A 257 30.87 11.72 -5.03
CA TYR A 257 29.75 11.16 -5.78
C TYR A 257 30.25 10.09 -6.76
N PRO A 258 29.44 9.07 -7.09
CA PRO A 258 29.79 8.11 -8.14
C PRO A 258 29.87 8.82 -9.51
N GLN A 259 30.57 8.19 -10.45
CA GLN A 259 30.73 8.74 -11.81
C GLN A 259 29.41 8.79 -12.58
N GLU A 260 28.54 7.82 -12.32
CA GLU A 260 27.23 7.71 -12.97
C GLU A 260 26.13 7.60 -11.91
N THR A 261 25.00 8.22 -12.18
CA THR A 261 23.79 8.13 -11.37
C THR A 261 22.62 7.67 -12.25
N TYR A 262 21.59 7.16 -11.62
CA TYR A 262 20.37 6.72 -12.30
C TYR A 262 19.16 6.89 -11.37
N PRO A 263 17.94 7.03 -11.91
CA PRO A 263 16.74 7.17 -11.10
C PRO A 263 16.54 5.99 -10.15
N GLY A 264 16.39 6.28 -8.85
CA GLY A 264 16.24 5.25 -7.81
C GLY A 264 17.54 4.69 -7.25
N VAL A 265 18.69 5.30 -7.53
CA VAL A 265 19.99 4.92 -6.96
C VAL A 265 19.98 4.80 -5.42
N LEU A 266 19.12 5.57 -4.74
CA LEU A 266 18.96 5.59 -3.29
C LEU A 266 17.80 4.72 -2.76
N ASP A 267 17.14 3.92 -3.58
CA ASP A 267 15.98 3.10 -3.17
C ASP A 267 16.30 2.08 -2.08
N GLY A 268 17.55 1.68 -1.93
CA GLY A 268 17.99 0.85 -0.80
C GLY A 268 17.60 1.41 0.59
N LEU A 269 17.46 2.74 0.70
CA LEU A 269 17.02 3.41 1.92
C LEU A 269 15.56 3.11 2.27
N LEU A 270 14.70 2.83 1.27
CA LEU A 270 13.28 2.53 1.46
C LEU A 270 13.02 1.23 2.20
N SER A 271 14.02 0.35 2.29
CA SER A 271 13.91 -0.99 2.87
C SER A 271 14.75 -1.21 4.13
N LEU A 272 15.50 -0.19 4.58
CA LEU A 272 16.32 -0.29 5.81
C LEU A 272 15.43 -0.57 7.04
N ASP A 273 15.92 -1.40 7.95
CA ASP A 273 15.28 -1.70 9.24
C ASP A 273 15.62 -0.66 10.33
N LYS A 274 15.72 0.59 9.93
CA LYS A 274 16.04 1.74 10.79
C LYS A 274 15.21 2.96 10.38
N GLU A 275 15.02 3.85 11.33
CA GLU A 275 14.43 5.17 11.09
C GLU A 275 15.51 6.11 10.53
N LEU A 276 15.16 6.86 9.50
CA LEU A 276 16.07 7.80 8.87
C LEU A 276 15.32 8.93 8.17
N LYS A 277 16.02 10.03 7.93
CA LYS A 277 15.59 11.10 7.03
C LYS A 277 16.63 11.30 5.94
N PHE A 278 16.19 11.34 4.73
CA PHE A 278 16.94 11.77 3.57
C PHE A 278 16.38 13.09 3.07
N SER A 279 17.25 14.01 2.70
CA SER A 279 16.84 15.26 2.07
C SER A 279 17.76 15.62 0.92
N CYS A 280 17.18 16.08 -0.18
CA CYS A 280 17.92 16.71 -1.27
C CYS A 280 17.22 18.02 -1.69
N SER A 281 18.02 19.02 -2.05
CA SER A 281 17.50 20.32 -2.48
C SER A 281 18.23 20.80 -3.73
N PHE A 282 17.50 21.56 -4.57
CA PHE A 282 18.01 22.14 -5.80
C PHE A 282 17.57 23.59 -5.92
N SER A 283 18.53 24.51 -5.94
CA SER A 283 18.30 25.93 -6.17
C SER A 283 18.68 26.27 -7.59
N PHE A 284 17.72 26.66 -8.41
CA PHE A 284 17.94 26.96 -9.82
C PHE A 284 18.90 28.16 -10.01
N LEU A 285 19.73 28.07 -11.02
CA LEU A 285 20.62 29.15 -11.45
C LEU A 285 20.16 29.74 -12.77
N SER A 286 20.37 31.08 -12.94
CA SER A 286 20.27 31.63 -14.31
C SER A 286 21.40 31.06 -15.19
N LYS A 287 21.14 30.99 -16.51
CA LYS A 287 22.13 30.49 -17.47
C LYS A 287 23.45 31.26 -17.39
N GLU A 288 23.41 32.58 -17.22
CA GLU A 288 24.60 33.45 -17.09
C GLU A 288 25.38 33.10 -15.83
N LYS A 289 24.71 32.92 -14.70
CA LYS A 289 25.34 32.60 -13.42
C LYS A 289 25.94 31.19 -13.43
N ALA A 290 25.23 30.20 -13.98
CA ALA A 290 25.74 28.85 -14.17
C ALA A 290 27.02 28.87 -15.03
N LYS A 291 26.96 29.52 -16.22
CA LYS A 291 28.10 29.65 -17.14
C LYS A 291 29.30 30.36 -16.48
N SER A 292 29.06 31.39 -15.67
CA SER A 292 30.12 32.11 -14.93
C SER A 292 30.81 31.21 -13.90
N LEU A 293 30.02 30.39 -13.15
CA LEU A 293 30.56 29.46 -12.16
C LEU A 293 31.38 28.34 -12.82
N MET A 294 30.89 27.78 -13.93
CA MET A 294 31.57 26.75 -14.72
C MET A 294 32.90 27.29 -15.27
N LYS A 295 32.88 28.47 -15.88
CA LYS A 295 34.13 29.12 -16.38
C LYS A 295 35.14 29.33 -15.25
N LYS A 296 34.70 29.73 -14.04
CA LYS A 296 35.57 29.91 -12.88
C LYS A 296 36.17 28.58 -12.42
N ARG A 297 35.39 27.49 -12.36
CA ARG A 297 35.86 26.13 -12.04
C ARG A 297 36.82 25.60 -13.08
N ARG A 298 36.47 25.69 -14.38
CA ARG A 298 37.34 25.27 -15.47
C ARG A 298 38.72 25.98 -15.39
N ARG A 299 38.70 27.28 -15.19
CA ARG A 299 39.96 28.07 -15.03
C ARG A 299 40.77 27.59 -13.83
N HIS A 300 40.11 27.30 -12.72
CA HIS A 300 40.76 26.77 -11.53
C HIS A 300 41.46 25.44 -11.79
N TYR A 301 40.77 24.47 -12.38
CA TYR A 301 41.34 23.15 -12.70
C TYR A 301 42.42 23.26 -13.76
N PHE A 302 42.24 24.11 -14.76
CA PHE A 302 43.22 24.36 -15.81
C PHE A 302 44.51 24.97 -15.24
N VAL A 303 44.42 25.92 -14.32
CA VAL A 303 45.58 26.53 -13.71
C VAL A 303 46.28 25.58 -12.72
N THR A 304 45.53 24.81 -11.97
CA THR A 304 46.06 23.89 -10.93
C THR A 304 46.50 22.53 -11.47
N ARG A 305 46.30 22.25 -12.80
CA ARG A 305 46.73 21.01 -13.43
C ARG A 305 48.26 20.77 -13.39
N LYS A 306 49.04 21.81 -13.25
CA LYS A 306 50.50 21.75 -13.08
C LYS A 306 50.86 22.19 -11.65
N SER A 307 51.77 21.51 -11.02
CA SER A 307 52.29 21.89 -9.71
C SER A 307 52.87 23.32 -9.74
N LEU A 308 52.77 24.05 -8.64
CA LEU A 308 53.35 25.38 -8.47
C LEU A 308 54.87 25.39 -8.78
N LEU A 309 55.60 24.32 -8.42
CA LEU A 309 57.01 24.17 -8.71
C LEU A 309 57.30 24.05 -10.20
N HIS A 310 56.43 23.29 -10.95
CA HIS A 310 56.57 23.14 -12.40
C HIS A 310 56.21 24.43 -13.14
N GLN A 311 55.21 25.20 -12.65
CA GLN A 311 54.86 26.51 -13.20
C GLN A 311 56.00 27.52 -12.98
N ALA A 312 56.65 27.49 -11.83
CA ALA A 312 57.82 28.33 -11.56
C ALA A 312 59.02 27.94 -12.43
N SER A 313 59.25 26.65 -12.64
CA SER A 313 60.29 26.13 -13.51
C SER A 313 60.07 26.54 -14.99
N GLU A 314 58.84 26.39 -15.50
CA GLU A 314 58.50 26.85 -16.87
C GLU A 314 58.73 28.34 -17.08
N THR A 315 58.39 29.16 -16.06
CA THR A 315 58.60 30.58 -16.11
C THR A 315 60.11 30.95 -16.12
N ALA A 316 60.92 30.09 -15.48
CA ALA A 316 62.38 30.31 -15.40
C ALA A 316 63.16 29.72 -16.60
N THR A 317 62.71 28.62 -17.16
CA THR A 317 63.45 27.89 -18.24
C THR A 317 62.83 28.04 -19.62
N GLY A 318 61.59 28.52 -19.73
CA GLY A 318 60.89 28.67 -21.03
C GLY A 318 60.47 27.34 -21.68
N GLU A 319 60.74 26.18 -21.05
CA GLU A 319 60.35 24.86 -21.56
C GLU A 319 59.03 24.38 -20.91
N GLU A 320 58.02 23.97 -21.74
CA GLU A 320 56.78 23.40 -21.25
C GLU A 320 56.97 22.02 -20.64
N THR A 321 56.67 21.87 -19.36
CA THR A 321 56.69 20.56 -18.68
C THR A 321 55.49 19.70 -19.10
N LYS A 322 55.74 18.47 -19.56
CA LYS A 322 54.69 17.49 -19.95
C LYS A 322 53.98 16.82 -18.77
N LEU A 323 54.39 17.10 -17.51
CA LEU A 323 53.78 16.54 -16.29
C LEU A 323 52.52 17.32 -15.96
N ILE A 324 51.38 16.78 -16.41
CA ILE A 324 50.02 17.29 -16.15
C ILE A 324 49.31 16.28 -15.27
N ASP A 325 48.59 16.73 -14.23
CA ASP A 325 47.73 15.90 -13.42
C ASP A 325 46.52 15.44 -14.27
N PRO A 326 46.42 14.13 -14.60
CA PRO A 326 45.38 13.63 -15.48
C PRO A 326 43.98 13.79 -14.88
N THR A 327 43.86 13.72 -13.56
CA THR A 327 42.58 13.91 -12.83
C THR A 327 42.05 15.33 -13.00
N LYS A 328 42.93 16.32 -12.92
CA LYS A 328 42.51 17.72 -13.12
C LYS A 328 42.17 18.03 -14.57
N MET A 329 42.82 17.34 -15.50
CA MET A 329 42.45 17.45 -16.93
C MET A 329 41.07 16.84 -17.18
N SER A 330 40.74 15.69 -16.58
CA SER A 330 39.40 15.14 -16.67
C SER A 330 38.36 16.14 -16.18
N TYR A 331 38.54 16.78 -15.03
CA TYR A 331 37.63 17.82 -14.55
C TYR A 331 37.49 19.04 -15.47
N VAL A 332 38.48 19.35 -16.28
CA VAL A 332 38.37 20.39 -17.32
C VAL A 332 37.39 19.92 -18.41
N TYR A 333 37.56 18.67 -18.89
CA TYR A 333 36.66 18.10 -19.92
C TYR A 333 35.23 17.97 -19.39
N ASP A 334 35.02 17.44 -18.19
CA ASP A 334 33.69 17.34 -17.56
C ASP A 334 33.02 18.74 -17.46
N THR A 335 33.80 19.79 -17.14
CA THR A 335 33.28 21.16 -17.10
C THR A 335 32.92 21.68 -18.49
N GLU A 336 33.63 21.30 -19.55
CA GLU A 336 33.31 21.63 -20.94
C GLU A 336 32.04 20.95 -21.41
N GLU A 337 31.86 19.68 -21.10
CA GLU A 337 30.66 18.92 -21.39
C GLU A 337 29.44 19.52 -20.68
N ALA A 338 29.54 19.81 -19.38
CA ALA A 338 28.51 20.52 -18.62
C ALA A 338 28.15 21.89 -19.21
N MET A 339 29.11 22.60 -19.82
CA MET A 339 28.82 23.85 -20.52
C MET A 339 28.07 23.63 -21.83
N GLN A 340 28.31 22.55 -22.54
CA GLN A 340 27.56 22.15 -23.72
C GLN A 340 26.10 21.76 -23.34
N GLU A 341 25.91 20.98 -22.29
CA GLU A 341 24.57 20.66 -21.76
C GLU A 341 23.77 21.91 -21.38
N LEU A 342 24.40 22.88 -20.74
CA LEU A 342 23.78 24.17 -20.41
C LEU A 342 23.33 24.94 -21.66
N ASP A 343 24.09 24.85 -22.75
CA ASP A 343 23.74 25.50 -24.02
C ASP A 343 22.58 24.76 -24.74
N LEU A 344 22.38 23.46 -24.50
CA LEU A 344 21.26 22.63 -24.95
C LEU A 344 19.97 22.80 -24.11
N VAL A 345 19.88 23.83 -23.25
CA VAL A 345 18.67 24.20 -22.48
C VAL A 345 18.39 23.23 -21.31
N ARG A 346 19.39 22.56 -20.74
CA ARG A 346 19.25 21.88 -19.45
C ARG A 346 19.54 22.85 -18.29
N PRO A 347 18.60 23.03 -17.33
CA PRO A 347 18.85 23.89 -16.18
C PRO A 347 19.94 23.29 -15.28
N PHE A 348 20.79 24.17 -14.75
CA PHE A 348 21.76 23.85 -13.70
C PHE A 348 21.39 24.54 -12.40
N GLY A 349 21.74 23.94 -11.29
CA GLY A 349 21.47 24.48 -9.97
C GLY A 349 22.53 24.14 -8.96
N ILE A 350 22.34 24.68 -7.77
CA ILE A 350 23.14 24.33 -6.59
C ILE A 350 22.32 23.31 -5.81
N ALA A 351 22.84 22.09 -5.71
CA ALA A 351 22.21 20.98 -5.00
C ALA A 351 22.89 20.72 -3.65
N SER A 352 22.14 20.06 -2.77
CA SER A 352 22.61 19.49 -1.53
C SER A 352 21.95 18.17 -1.25
N VAL A 353 22.66 17.24 -0.61
CA VAL A 353 22.18 15.91 -0.25
C VAL A 353 22.64 15.61 1.16
N ASN A 354 21.69 15.30 2.06
CA ASN A 354 21.95 14.99 3.46
C ASN A 354 21.16 13.77 3.91
N PHE A 355 21.76 12.98 4.80
CA PHE A 355 21.12 11.86 5.47
C PHE A 355 21.19 12.09 6.98
N ILE A 356 20.10 11.85 7.67
CA ILE A 356 20.00 12.04 9.11
C ILE A 356 19.60 10.70 9.72
N ALA A 357 20.47 10.20 10.58
CA ALA A 357 20.26 9.04 11.42
C ALA A 357 19.90 9.48 12.83
N TRP A 358 19.00 8.80 13.52
CA TRP A 358 18.72 9.08 14.93
C TRP A 358 18.44 7.82 15.74
N GLY A 359 18.48 7.97 17.06
CA GLY A 359 18.13 6.98 18.05
C GLY A 359 17.88 7.63 19.40
N LYS A 360 17.41 6.85 20.39
CA LYS A 360 17.25 7.34 21.77
C LYS A 360 18.59 7.52 22.48
N ALA A 361 19.60 6.76 22.05
CA ALA A 361 20.98 6.86 22.52
C ALA A 361 21.93 7.05 21.33
N GLU A 362 23.13 7.59 21.60
CA GLU A 362 24.17 7.82 20.57
C GLU A 362 24.53 6.53 19.82
N LYS A 363 24.62 5.39 20.54
CA LYS A 363 24.88 4.07 19.94
C LYS A 363 23.84 3.68 18.90
N GLU A 364 22.56 3.94 19.13
CA GLU A 364 21.48 3.65 18.15
C GLU A 364 21.59 4.53 16.92
N ALA A 365 21.93 5.81 17.11
CA ALA A 365 22.17 6.74 16.02
C ALA A 365 23.40 6.31 15.20
N GLU A 366 24.47 5.84 15.86
CA GLU A 366 25.65 5.29 15.20
C GLU A 366 25.34 4.05 14.36
N GLU A 367 24.62 3.08 14.91
CA GLU A 367 24.18 1.90 14.18
C GLU A 367 23.34 2.25 12.95
N THR A 368 22.47 3.26 13.07
CA THR A 368 21.66 3.74 11.96
C THR A 368 22.53 4.43 10.90
N SER A 369 23.47 5.27 11.34
CA SER A 369 24.46 5.93 10.50
C SER A 369 25.32 4.93 9.71
N ALA A 370 25.79 3.87 10.38
CA ALA A 370 26.57 2.81 9.75
C ALA A 370 25.79 2.07 8.66
N LYS A 371 24.52 1.78 8.89
CA LYS A 371 23.64 1.12 7.88
C LYS A 371 23.40 2.03 6.66
N ILE A 372 23.13 3.32 6.87
CA ILE A 372 23.00 4.29 5.79
C ILE A 372 24.29 4.34 4.98
N THR A 373 25.42 4.44 5.68
CA THR A 373 26.76 4.47 5.07
C THR A 373 27.03 3.22 4.22
N GLY A 374 26.59 2.03 4.70
CA GLY A 374 26.72 0.78 3.94
C GLY A 374 26.00 0.87 2.60
N VAL A 375 24.69 1.23 2.61
CA VAL A 375 23.89 1.37 1.38
C VAL A 375 24.51 2.36 0.40
N LEU A 376 25.04 3.48 0.91
CA LEU A 376 25.65 4.52 0.07
C LEU A 376 27.00 4.07 -0.51
N LYS A 377 27.84 3.39 0.28
CA LYS A 377 29.13 2.85 -0.20
C LYS A 377 28.93 1.79 -1.29
N ASP A 378 27.93 0.93 -1.16
CA ASP A 378 27.59 -0.08 -2.18
C ASP A 378 27.19 0.55 -3.53
N ARG A 379 26.81 1.84 -3.51
CA ARG A 379 26.47 2.66 -4.68
C ARG A 379 27.57 3.62 -5.11
N GLY A 380 28.77 3.49 -4.55
CA GLY A 380 29.94 4.31 -4.89
C GLY A 380 30.00 5.67 -4.23
N TYR A 381 29.12 6.00 -3.28
CA TYR A 381 29.19 7.27 -2.54
C TYR A 381 30.23 7.24 -1.44
N GLN A 382 31.00 8.30 -1.28
CA GLN A 382 31.79 8.55 -0.08
C GLN A 382 31.03 9.51 0.83
N VAL A 383 30.75 9.08 2.04
CA VAL A 383 30.01 9.87 3.03
C VAL A 383 30.89 10.14 4.25
N LEU A 384 30.56 11.22 4.94
CA LEU A 384 31.19 11.55 6.22
C LEU A 384 30.12 11.98 7.22
N THR A 385 30.36 11.72 8.48
CA THR A 385 29.56 12.25 9.58
C THR A 385 30.02 13.67 9.89
N GLU A 386 29.08 14.61 9.93
CA GLU A 386 29.38 16.02 10.24
C GLU A 386 29.67 16.20 11.73
N SER A 387 30.80 16.81 12.01
CA SER A 387 31.21 17.21 13.38
C SER A 387 31.02 18.71 13.57
N LEU A 388 31.91 19.51 12.98
CA LEU A 388 31.92 20.98 13.14
C LEU A 388 30.70 21.67 12.53
N ASN A 389 30.19 21.13 11.43
CA ASN A 389 29.05 21.69 10.70
C ASN A 389 27.70 21.00 10.99
N LYS A 390 27.63 20.12 11.99
CA LYS A 390 26.49 19.28 12.27
C LYS A 390 25.16 20.05 12.41
N ILE A 391 25.15 21.20 13.09
CA ILE A 391 23.98 22.07 13.26
C ILE A 391 23.54 22.64 11.90
N SER A 392 24.46 23.25 11.16
CA SER A 392 24.16 23.81 9.84
C SER A 392 23.68 22.75 8.87
N ALA A 393 24.30 21.57 8.86
CA ALA A 393 23.90 20.46 8.02
C ALA A 393 22.50 19.92 8.39
N TYR A 394 22.19 19.81 9.69
CA TYR A 394 20.87 19.40 10.15
C TYR A 394 19.76 20.37 9.68
N PHE A 395 19.94 21.67 9.98
CA PHE A 395 18.94 22.67 9.62
C PHE A 395 18.96 23.04 8.13
N SER A 396 19.97 22.61 7.36
CA SER A 396 19.88 22.66 5.89
C SER A 396 18.89 21.66 5.31
N ALA A 397 18.60 20.60 6.04
CA ALA A 397 17.69 19.54 5.67
C ALA A 397 16.23 19.81 6.11
N VAL A 398 15.82 21.05 6.27
CA VAL A 398 14.43 21.45 6.54
C VAL A 398 13.93 22.38 5.44
N PRO A 399 12.59 22.49 5.21
CA PRO A 399 12.07 23.40 4.18
C PRO A 399 12.49 24.83 4.44
N GLY A 400 13.17 25.45 3.49
CA GLY A 400 13.73 26.80 3.62
C GLY A 400 15.18 26.89 4.12
N GLY A 401 15.73 25.79 4.62
CA GLY A 401 17.08 25.75 5.19
C GLY A 401 18.22 25.59 4.18
N ASP A 402 17.94 25.46 2.90
CA ASP A 402 18.89 25.18 1.81
C ASP A 402 20.15 26.03 1.83
N LYS A 403 20.08 27.28 2.30
CA LYS A 403 21.21 28.20 2.41
C LYS A 403 22.22 27.89 3.53
N LEU A 404 21.85 27.01 4.45
CA LEU A 404 22.70 26.60 5.58
C LEU A 404 23.60 25.41 5.21
N ASN A 405 23.43 24.81 4.04
CA ASN A 405 24.19 23.61 3.66
C ASN A 405 25.68 23.91 3.53
N PRO A 406 26.55 23.21 4.29
CA PRO A 406 27.98 23.37 4.20
C PRO A 406 28.60 22.68 2.97
N ARG A 407 27.88 21.70 2.35
CA ARG A 407 28.41 20.87 1.26
C ARG A 407 27.47 20.88 0.04
N SER A 408 27.30 22.08 -0.52
CA SER A 408 26.56 22.24 -1.76
C SER A 408 27.42 22.01 -2.99
N PHE A 409 26.86 21.48 -4.06
CA PHE A 409 27.54 21.24 -5.34
C PHE A 409 26.66 21.68 -6.50
N MET A 410 27.30 21.97 -7.64
CA MET A 410 26.60 22.37 -8.85
C MET A 410 26.36 21.12 -9.73
N VAL A 411 25.15 20.95 -10.21
CA VAL A 411 24.73 19.79 -10.99
C VAL A 411 23.62 20.18 -11.97
N SER A 412 23.45 19.42 -13.07
CA SER A 412 22.30 19.57 -13.98
C SER A 412 21.01 19.08 -13.32
N LEU A 413 19.85 19.56 -13.80
CA LEU A 413 18.56 19.12 -13.28
C LEU A 413 18.34 17.62 -13.52
N GLY A 414 18.76 17.09 -14.69
CA GLY A 414 18.63 15.67 -15.00
C GLY A 414 19.36 14.80 -13.97
N ASN A 415 20.63 15.07 -13.68
CA ASN A 415 21.37 14.32 -12.67
C ASN A 415 20.83 14.55 -11.26
N PHE A 416 20.22 15.70 -10.96
CA PHE A 416 19.55 15.92 -9.68
C PHE A 416 18.30 15.07 -9.52
N VAL A 417 17.56 14.83 -10.59
CA VAL A 417 16.35 13.98 -10.58
C VAL A 417 16.66 12.55 -10.12
N ASP A 418 17.86 12.02 -10.38
CA ASP A 418 18.30 10.71 -9.91
C ASP A 418 18.32 10.58 -8.37
N TYR A 419 18.51 11.70 -7.66
CA TYR A 419 18.47 11.74 -6.20
C TYR A 419 17.07 11.92 -5.62
N ILE A 420 16.08 12.30 -6.43
CA ILE A 420 14.74 12.60 -5.91
C ILE A 420 14.06 11.34 -5.42
N PRO A 421 13.60 11.30 -4.16
CA PRO A 421 12.87 10.15 -3.62
C PRO A 421 11.41 10.18 -4.09
N PHE A 422 11.16 10.05 -5.41
CA PHE A 422 9.80 9.99 -5.95
C PHE A 422 9.20 8.58 -5.93
N ARG A 423 10.01 7.58 -5.55
CA ARG A 423 9.62 6.18 -5.39
C ARG A 423 9.36 5.86 -3.92
N THR A 424 8.41 4.96 -3.69
CA THR A 424 8.05 4.51 -2.35
C THR A 424 7.54 3.08 -2.36
N ILE A 425 7.29 2.53 -1.20
CA ILE A 425 6.56 1.29 -1.00
C ILE A 425 5.13 1.66 -0.65
N LEU A 426 4.20 1.50 -1.60
CA LEU A 426 2.79 1.80 -1.37
C LEU A 426 2.21 0.87 -0.30
N ILE A 427 1.50 1.44 0.65
CA ILE A 427 1.01 0.75 1.85
C ILE A 427 -0.48 0.40 1.80
N GLY A 428 -1.20 0.73 0.71
CA GLY A 428 -2.66 0.59 0.64
C GLY A 428 -3.40 1.59 1.54
N ASP A 429 -4.71 1.44 1.63
CA ASP A 429 -5.56 2.35 2.39
C ASP A 429 -5.81 1.84 3.81
N LYS A 430 -5.46 2.66 4.81
CA LYS A 430 -5.67 2.35 6.24
C LYS A 430 -7.14 2.30 6.64
N PHE A 431 -8.02 2.82 5.80
CA PHE A 431 -9.45 2.93 6.03
C PHE A 431 -10.23 2.37 4.84
N ASN A 432 -11.26 1.58 5.12
CA ASN A 432 -12.22 1.12 4.11
C ASN A 432 -13.34 2.17 3.97
N PHE A 433 -13.25 2.98 2.93
CA PHE A 433 -14.20 4.09 2.72
C PHE A 433 -15.62 3.62 2.44
N TYR A 434 -15.79 2.44 1.82
CA TYR A 434 -17.11 1.87 1.54
C TYR A 434 -17.81 1.40 2.82
N LEU A 435 -17.11 0.62 3.64
CA LEU A 435 -17.64 0.13 4.92
C LEU A 435 -17.53 1.16 6.05
N LYS A 436 -16.89 2.30 5.81
CA LYS A 436 -16.60 3.36 6.81
C LYS A 436 -15.94 2.81 8.07
N ALA A 437 -14.95 1.97 7.90
CA ALA A 437 -14.27 1.24 8.96
C ALA A 437 -12.76 1.16 8.72
N PRO A 438 -11.92 0.83 9.71
CA PRO A 438 -10.51 0.53 9.50
C PRO A 438 -10.31 -0.59 8.46
N ALA A 439 -9.11 -0.66 7.88
CA ALA A 439 -8.75 -1.69 6.92
C ALA A 439 -8.97 -3.10 7.45
N LEU A 440 -9.17 -4.06 6.55
CA LEU A 440 -9.43 -5.45 6.91
C LEU A 440 -8.28 -6.05 7.72
N CYS A 441 -7.07 -5.92 7.24
CA CYS A 441 -5.87 -6.38 7.96
C CYS A 441 -4.63 -5.62 7.49
N ALA A 442 -3.53 -5.75 8.23
CA ALA A 442 -2.22 -5.25 7.88
C ALA A 442 -1.30 -6.43 7.57
N LEU A 443 -0.88 -6.57 6.31
CA LEU A 443 0.04 -7.63 5.87
C LEU A 443 1.48 -7.09 5.86
N GLU A 444 2.45 -7.92 6.18
CA GLU A 444 3.86 -7.55 6.14
C GLU A 444 4.39 -7.54 4.70
N THR A 445 5.53 -6.89 4.46
CA THR A 445 6.23 -6.92 3.17
C THR A 445 7.72 -7.19 3.38
N LYS A 446 8.42 -7.63 2.34
CA LYS A 446 9.89 -7.81 2.36
C LYS A 446 10.65 -6.50 2.65
N HIS A 447 10.01 -5.36 2.40
CA HIS A 447 10.59 -4.04 2.63
C HIS A 447 10.43 -3.51 4.06
N LYS A 448 9.99 -4.36 5.00
CA LYS A 448 9.70 -3.96 6.38
C LYS A 448 8.66 -2.83 6.46
N THR A 449 7.65 -2.88 5.59
CA THR A 449 6.48 -2.01 5.62
C THR A 449 5.22 -2.86 5.81
N LEU A 450 4.13 -2.23 6.22
CA LEU A 450 2.82 -2.87 6.26
C LEU A 450 2.03 -2.49 5.01
N PHE A 451 1.31 -3.48 4.47
CA PHE A 451 0.31 -3.27 3.43
C PHE A 451 -1.08 -3.42 4.04
N TYR A 452 -1.89 -2.36 4.02
CA TYR A 452 -3.25 -2.35 4.54
C TYR A 452 -4.20 -2.88 3.47
N PHE A 453 -4.64 -4.10 3.67
CA PHE A 453 -5.50 -4.79 2.72
C PHE A 453 -6.98 -4.48 2.98
N ASN A 454 -7.70 -4.15 1.91
CA ASN A 454 -9.15 -4.05 1.84
C ASN A 454 -9.63 -4.84 0.63
N PHE A 455 -10.76 -5.55 0.74
CA PHE A 455 -11.40 -6.12 -0.44
C PHE A 455 -11.93 -5.03 -1.38
N HIS A 456 -12.54 -3.99 -0.80
CA HIS A 456 -13.15 -2.91 -1.57
C HIS A 456 -12.11 -1.98 -2.19
N VAL A 457 -12.23 -1.81 -3.51
CA VAL A 457 -11.64 -0.73 -4.27
C VAL A 457 -12.83 0.10 -4.76
N LYS A 458 -13.02 1.30 -4.20
CA LYS A 458 -14.26 2.08 -4.32
C LYS A 458 -15.46 1.28 -3.75
N ASP A 459 -16.46 0.94 -4.58
CA ASP A 459 -17.67 0.18 -4.21
C ASP A 459 -17.60 -1.32 -4.57
N VAL A 460 -16.52 -1.78 -5.23
CA VAL A 460 -16.37 -3.17 -5.67
C VAL A 460 -15.41 -3.92 -4.75
N GLY A 461 -15.90 -4.99 -4.11
CA GLY A 461 -15.09 -5.83 -3.21
C GLY A 461 -14.87 -7.26 -3.73
N HIS A 462 -15.33 -7.59 -4.93
CA HIS A 462 -15.13 -8.93 -5.50
C HIS A 462 -13.65 -9.23 -5.72
N THR A 463 -13.24 -10.44 -5.35
CA THR A 463 -11.83 -10.86 -5.32
C THR A 463 -11.67 -12.25 -5.94
N VAL A 464 -10.63 -12.44 -6.74
CA VAL A 464 -10.20 -13.75 -7.22
C VAL A 464 -8.82 -14.10 -6.70
N ILE A 465 -8.64 -15.37 -6.32
CA ILE A 465 -7.37 -15.90 -5.81
C ILE A 465 -6.90 -17.03 -6.73
N PHE A 466 -5.73 -16.86 -7.32
CA PHE A 466 -5.10 -17.82 -8.21
C PHE A 466 -3.89 -18.48 -7.54
N GLY A 467 -3.81 -19.79 -7.56
CA GLY A 467 -2.62 -20.46 -7.07
C GLY A 467 -2.70 -21.99 -7.10
N PRO A 468 -1.57 -22.68 -7.30
CA PRO A 468 -1.53 -24.13 -7.33
C PRO A 468 -1.88 -24.75 -5.97
N THR A 469 -2.11 -26.08 -5.98
CA THR A 469 -2.30 -26.85 -4.74
C THR A 469 -1.09 -26.70 -3.83
N GLY A 470 -1.34 -26.47 -2.53
CA GLY A 470 -0.26 -26.28 -1.54
C GLY A 470 0.35 -24.88 -1.48
N ALA A 471 -0.07 -23.95 -2.34
CA ALA A 471 0.43 -22.58 -2.33
C ALA A 471 -0.14 -21.71 -1.18
N GLY A 472 -1.11 -22.21 -0.39
CA GLY A 472 -1.66 -21.51 0.77
C GLY A 472 -3.04 -20.87 0.53
N LYS A 473 -3.82 -21.29 -0.50
CA LYS A 473 -5.16 -20.74 -0.79
C LYS A 473 -6.10 -20.80 0.41
N SER A 474 -6.33 -21.99 0.95
CA SER A 474 -7.27 -22.18 2.06
C SER A 474 -6.85 -21.45 3.34
N VAL A 475 -5.53 -21.28 3.54
CA VAL A 475 -4.97 -20.51 4.68
C VAL A 475 -5.37 -19.04 4.57
N ILE A 476 -5.14 -18.42 3.41
CA ILE A 476 -5.50 -17.01 3.22
C ILE A 476 -7.00 -16.80 3.20
N LEU A 477 -7.79 -17.73 2.63
CA LEU A 477 -9.25 -17.64 2.65
C LEU A 477 -9.79 -17.66 4.08
N ASN A 478 -9.37 -18.62 4.91
CA ASN A 478 -9.79 -18.71 6.30
C ASN A 478 -9.30 -17.51 7.14
N PHE A 479 -8.06 -17.06 6.93
CA PHE A 479 -7.56 -15.87 7.60
C PHE A 479 -8.39 -14.62 7.24
N LEU A 480 -8.65 -14.38 5.96
CA LEU A 480 -9.44 -13.23 5.52
C LEU A 480 -10.89 -13.32 5.98
N ALA A 481 -11.49 -14.54 6.01
CA ALA A 481 -12.81 -14.77 6.58
C ALA A 481 -12.87 -14.42 8.07
N ALA A 482 -11.88 -14.88 8.85
CA ALA A 482 -11.77 -14.55 10.27
C ALA A 482 -11.61 -13.04 10.51
N GLN A 483 -10.77 -12.37 9.69
CA GLN A 483 -10.59 -10.92 9.75
C GLN A 483 -11.85 -10.14 9.34
N TYR A 484 -12.61 -10.63 8.35
CA TYR A 484 -13.82 -9.97 7.88
C TYR A 484 -14.93 -9.92 8.93
N MET A 485 -14.89 -10.82 9.94
CA MET A 485 -15.80 -10.82 11.08
C MET A 485 -15.78 -9.53 11.90
N LYS A 486 -14.76 -8.69 11.75
CA LYS A 486 -14.71 -7.35 12.37
C LYS A 486 -15.84 -6.41 11.91
N TYR A 487 -16.37 -6.63 10.72
CA TYR A 487 -17.47 -5.83 10.15
C TYR A 487 -18.85 -6.40 10.47
N ASP A 488 -18.94 -7.40 11.34
CA ASP A 488 -20.17 -8.08 11.74
C ASP A 488 -20.99 -8.68 10.57
N PRO A 489 -20.35 -9.41 9.64
CA PRO A 489 -20.95 -9.85 8.38
C PRO A 489 -21.80 -11.11 8.52
N GLN A 490 -22.51 -11.44 7.42
CA GLN A 490 -22.87 -12.82 7.08
C GLN A 490 -21.75 -13.46 6.25
N VAL A 491 -21.42 -14.71 6.54
CA VAL A 491 -20.39 -15.50 5.85
C VAL A 491 -20.99 -16.76 5.29
N TYR A 492 -20.88 -16.96 3.98
CA TYR A 492 -21.23 -18.19 3.26
C TYR A 492 -19.98 -18.73 2.62
N PHE A 493 -19.53 -19.91 3.06
CA PHE A 493 -18.28 -20.51 2.61
C PHE A 493 -18.58 -21.86 1.94
N PHE A 494 -18.33 -21.96 0.64
CA PHE A 494 -18.32 -23.22 -0.10
C PHE A 494 -16.89 -23.79 0.00
N ASP A 495 -16.74 -24.79 0.86
CA ASP A 495 -15.47 -25.40 1.22
C ASP A 495 -15.23 -26.69 0.44
N PHE A 496 -13.97 -26.95 0.09
CA PHE A 496 -13.58 -28.19 -0.57
C PHE A 496 -12.46 -28.86 0.23
N GLY A 497 -12.82 -29.85 1.07
CA GLY A 497 -11.86 -30.63 1.83
C GLY A 497 -11.78 -30.31 3.33
N TYR A 498 -12.85 -29.81 3.90
CA TYR A 498 -12.99 -29.53 5.34
C TYR A 498 -11.98 -28.47 5.85
N THR A 499 -11.56 -27.55 4.98
CA THR A 499 -10.53 -26.57 5.33
C THR A 499 -11.06 -25.50 6.27
N ALA A 500 -12.35 -25.17 6.21
CA ALA A 500 -13.04 -24.20 7.04
C ALA A 500 -13.79 -24.80 8.24
N GLU A 501 -13.72 -26.12 8.46
CA GLU A 501 -14.52 -26.81 9.48
C GLU A 501 -14.18 -26.32 10.90
N ILE A 502 -12.89 -26.21 11.27
CA ILE A 502 -12.45 -25.80 12.61
C ILE A 502 -12.88 -24.36 12.87
N LEU A 503 -12.65 -23.47 11.90
CA LEU A 503 -13.04 -22.06 12.04
C LEU A 503 -14.56 -21.91 12.18
N SER A 504 -15.33 -22.68 11.38
CA SER A 504 -16.80 -22.71 11.49
C SER A 504 -17.26 -23.17 12.88
N LEU A 505 -16.66 -24.27 13.40
CA LEU A 505 -16.95 -24.76 14.74
C LEU A 505 -16.66 -23.69 15.81
N ALA A 506 -15.52 -22.98 15.69
CA ALA A 506 -15.11 -21.95 16.63
C ALA A 506 -15.98 -20.68 16.55
N GLN A 507 -16.54 -20.39 15.38
CA GLN A 507 -17.52 -19.30 15.18
C GLN A 507 -18.93 -19.65 15.64
N ASN A 508 -19.16 -20.85 16.19
CA ASN A 508 -20.49 -21.41 16.42
C ASN A 508 -21.36 -21.37 15.17
N GLY A 509 -20.71 -21.56 14.01
CA GLY A 509 -21.33 -21.54 12.69
C GLY A 509 -22.01 -22.88 12.35
N LEU A 510 -22.78 -22.85 11.26
CA LEU A 510 -23.37 -24.05 10.66
C LEU A 510 -22.37 -24.66 9.67
N HIS A 511 -22.02 -25.93 9.85
CA HIS A 511 -21.25 -26.71 8.89
C HIS A 511 -22.15 -27.80 8.29
N VAL A 512 -22.43 -27.70 6.99
CA VAL A 512 -23.32 -28.63 6.24
C VAL A 512 -22.43 -29.51 5.37
N ASP A 513 -22.47 -30.83 5.66
CA ASP A 513 -21.72 -31.85 4.92
C ASP A 513 -22.69 -32.71 4.09
N PHE A 514 -22.59 -32.61 2.77
CA PHE A 514 -23.47 -33.31 1.83
C PHE A 514 -22.98 -34.73 1.52
N LYS A 515 -23.18 -35.65 2.48
CA LYS A 515 -22.83 -37.06 2.30
C LYS A 515 -23.99 -37.81 1.63
N PRO A 516 -23.75 -38.61 0.56
CA PRO A 516 -24.79 -39.35 -0.15
C PRO A 516 -25.59 -40.30 0.76
N GLU A 517 -24.94 -40.87 1.76
CA GLU A 517 -25.51 -41.84 2.68
C GLU A 517 -26.42 -41.18 3.74
N LYS A 518 -26.27 -39.87 3.95
CA LYS A 518 -27.05 -39.14 4.95
C LYS A 518 -28.14 -38.31 4.32
N ARG A 519 -29.32 -38.30 4.98
CA ARG A 519 -30.39 -37.38 4.58
C ARG A 519 -30.00 -35.92 4.84
N THR A 520 -30.15 -35.09 3.80
CA THR A 520 -29.74 -33.69 3.86
C THR A 520 -30.79 -32.79 4.53
N TYR A 521 -32.04 -33.24 4.61
CA TYR A 521 -33.18 -32.46 5.09
C TYR A 521 -33.40 -31.15 4.31
N LEU A 522 -33.04 -31.11 3.02
CA LEU A 522 -33.35 -29.99 2.14
C LEU A 522 -34.70 -30.19 1.48
N ASN A 523 -35.52 -29.14 1.43
CA ASN A 523 -36.80 -29.18 0.75
C ASN A 523 -36.99 -27.91 -0.13
N PRO A 524 -36.51 -27.92 -1.39
CA PRO A 524 -36.68 -26.81 -2.31
C PRO A 524 -38.14 -26.45 -2.60
N VAL A 525 -39.04 -27.43 -2.51
CA VAL A 525 -40.48 -27.23 -2.75
C VAL A 525 -41.11 -26.34 -1.68
N SER A 526 -40.52 -26.26 -0.50
CA SER A 526 -40.98 -25.36 0.57
C SER A 526 -40.98 -23.89 0.16
N LEU A 527 -40.15 -23.54 -0.85
CA LEU A 527 -40.05 -22.17 -1.39
C LEU A 527 -41.25 -21.77 -2.28
N ILE A 528 -42.12 -22.69 -2.63
CA ILE A 528 -43.25 -22.46 -3.55
C ILE A 528 -44.15 -21.28 -3.14
N SER A 529 -44.30 -21.04 -1.85
CA SER A 529 -45.11 -19.96 -1.28
C SER A 529 -44.38 -18.61 -1.17
N LYS A 530 -43.09 -18.57 -1.46
CA LYS A 530 -42.30 -17.34 -1.44
C LYS A 530 -42.43 -16.54 -2.75
N LYS A 531 -42.19 -15.25 -2.71
CA LYS A 531 -42.13 -14.40 -3.89
C LYS A 531 -41.07 -14.94 -4.88
N GLY A 532 -41.44 -15.22 -6.12
CA GLY A 532 -40.56 -15.84 -7.11
C GLY A 532 -40.40 -17.36 -7.00
N GLY A 533 -40.89 -18.00 -5.92
CA GLY A 533 -40.70 -19.42 -5.64
C GLY A 533 -41.22 -20.38 -6.71
N LYS A 534 -42.31 -20.01 -7.37
CA LYS A 534 -42.87 -20.84 -8.49
C LYS A 534 -41.91 -20.83 -9.69
N SER A 535 -41.35 -19.67 -10.04
CA SER A 535 -40.38 -19.57 -11.14
C SER A 535 -39.08 -20.31 -10.81
N PHE A 536 -38.60 -20.16 -9.59
CA PHE A 536 -37.44 -20.94 -9.08
C PHE A 536 -37.71 -22.45 -9.20
N LEU A 537 -38.87 -22.91 -8.75
CA LEU A 537 -39.21 -24.33 -8.82
C LEU A 537 -39.36 -24.87 -10.25
N ARG A 538 -39.86 -24.09 -11.20
CA ARG A 538 -39.85 -24.47 -12.60
C ARG A 538 -38.44 -24.79 -13.07
N ASP A 539 -37.52 -23.85 -12.86
CA ASP A 539 -36.12 -23.98 -13.30
C ASP A 539 -35.41 -25.11 -12.54
N PHE A 540 -35.67 -25.24 -11.23
CA PHE A 540 -35.13 -26.31 -10.39
C PHE A 540 -35.60 -27.71 -10.83
N LEU A 541 -36.90 -27.89 -11.04
CA LEU A 541 -37.47 -29.17 -11.48
C LEU A 541 -37.03 -29.52 -12.92
N GLN A 542 -36.92 -28.55 -13.81
CA GLN A 542 -36.34 -28.72 -15.13
C GLN A 542 -34.93 -29.30 -15.03
N VAL A 543 -34.04 -28.71 -14.19
CA VAL A 543 -32.68 -29.22 -13.98
C VAL A 543 -32.69 -30.66 -13.43
N LEU A 544 -33.58 -30.99 -12.51
CA LEU A 544 -33.71 -32.36 -12.01
C LEU A 544 -34.12 -33.36 -13.11
N ILE A 545 -35.08 -33.01 -13.97
CA ILE A 545 -35.57 -33.85 -15.06
C ILE A 545 -34.53 -33.99 -16.16
N GLU A 546 -33.89 -32.91 -16.55
CA GLU A 546 -32.87 -32.88 -17.62
C GLU A 546 -31.53 -33.52 -17.23
N SER A 547 -31.26 -33.70 -15.93
CA SER A 547 -30.01 -34.30 -15.43
C SER A 547 -29.75 -35.73 -15.91
N PHE A 548 -30.75 -36.40 -16.48
CA PHE A 548 -30.65 -37.74 -17.03
C PHE A 548 -30.69 -37.77 -18.59
N GLY A 549 -30.31 -36.67 -19.25
CA GLY A 549 -30.19 -36.59 -20.71
C GLY A 549 -31.53 -36.43 -21.43
N TYR A 550 -32.58 -36.03 -20.74
CA TYR A 550 -33.85 -35.61 -21.29
C TYR A 550 -33.82 -34.13 -21.58
N SER A 551 -34.38 -33.71 -22.69
CA SER A 551 -34.57 -32.28 -23.03
C SER A 551 -36.06 -31.99 -23.04
N MET A 552 -36.50 -31.07 -22.19
CA MET A 552 -37.91 -30.68 -22.09
C MET A 552 -38.30 -29.79 -23.27
N ASP A 553 -39.46 -30.08 -23.85
CA ASP A 553 -40.06 -29.23 -24.88
C ASP A 553 -41.07 -28.22 -24.26
N ASP A 554 -41.66 -27.37 -25.12
CA ASP A 554 -42.62 -26.36 -24.69
C ASP A 554 -43.87 -26.95 -24.02
N GLU A 555 -44.32 -28.13 -24.43
CA GLU A 555 -45.47 -28.81 -23.82
C GLU A 555 -45.12 -29.39 -22.45
N ASP A 556 -43.94 -29.99 -22.31
CA ASP A 556 -43.40 -30.43 -21.02
C ASP A 556 -43.30 -29.27 -20.01
N LEU A 557 -42.81 -28.10 -20.44
CA LEU A 557 -42.74 -26.91 -19.61
C LEU A 557 -44.11 -26.40 -19.16
N LYS A 558 -45.11 -26.46 -20.04
CA LYS A 558 -46.51 -26.14 -19.68
C LYS A 558 -47.09 -27.11 -18.67
N GLN A 559 -46.82 -28.41 -18.83
CA GLN A 559 -47.30 -29.45 -17.88
C GLN A 559 -46.61 -29.26 -16.52
N LEU A 560 -45.30 -28.95 -16.52
CA LEU A 560 -44.57 -28.68 -15.30
C LEU A 560 -45.14 -27.46 -14.57
N TRP A 561 -45.45 -26.37 -15.29
CA TRP A 561 -46.06 -25.19 -14.69
C TRP A 561 -47.41 -25.46 -14.07
N LYS A 562 -48.28 -26.22 -14.76
CA LYS A 562 -49.56 -26.65 -14.20
C LYS A 562 -49.38 -27.48 -12.93
N ALA A 563 -48.43 -28.40 -12.90
CA ALA A 563 -48.10 -29.18 -11.71
C ALA A 563 -47.66 -28.31 -10.55
N ILE A 564 -46.83 -27.27 -10.82
CA ILE A 564 -46.40 -26.29 -9.80
C ILE A 564 -47.61 -25.53 -9.22
N GLU A 565 -48.54 -25.12 -10.06
CA GLU A 565 -49.75 -24.43 -9.59
C GLU A 565 -50.63 -25.33 -8.72
N LEU A 566 -50.79 -26.59 -9.11
CA LEU A 566 -51.52 -27.56 -8.33
C LEU A 566 -50.87 -27.85 -6.98
N VAL A 567 -49.56 -28.12 -6.95
CA VAL A 567 -48.82 -28.33 -5.70
C VAL A 567 -48.91 -27.09 -4.81
N ALA A 568 -48.84 -25.87 -5.38
CA ALA A 568 -48.97 -24.63 -4.62
C ALA A 568 -50.35 -24.48 -3.93
N SER A 569 -51.41 -25.11 -4.46
CA SER A 569 -52.72 -25.09 -3.86
C SER A 569 -52.93 -26.15 -2.77
N LEU A 570 -52.01 -27.11 -2.63
CA LEU A 570 -52.05 -28.14 -1.61
C LEU A 570 -51.65 -27.60 -0.23
N PRO A 571 -52.05 -28.29 0.85
CA PRO A 571 -51.56 -27.98 2.20
C PRO A 571 -50.03 -28.06 2.29
N LYS A 572 -49.41 -27.22 3.17
CA LYS A 572 -47.93 -27.11 3.30
C LYS A 572 -47.20 -28.44 3.53
N ASN A 573 -47.81 -29.41 4.20
CA ASN A 573 -47.27 -30.75 4.40
C ASN A 573 -47.18 -31.60 3.10
N LYS A 574 -47.78 -31.14 2.02
CA LYS A 574 -47.70 -31.74 0.68
C LYS A 574 -46.75 -30.96 -0.25
N HIS A 575 -46.09 -29.91 0.25
CA HIS A 575 -45.08 -29.22 -0.52
C HIS A 575 -43.76 -30.02 -0.47
N VAL A 576 -43.75 -31.17 -1.13
CA VAL A 576 -42.61 -32.10 -1.20
C VAL A 576 -42.40 -32.56 -2.64
N LEU A 577 -41.22 -33.02 -2.97
CA LEU A 577 -40.86 -33.42 -4.33
C LEU A 577 -41.72 -34.62 -4.81
N GLU A 578 -42.09 -35.53 -3.92
CA GLU A 578 -42.97 -36.66 -4.19
C GLU A 578 -44.35 -36.26 -4.72
N SER A 579 -44.88 -35.11 -4.31
CA SER A 579 -46.18 -34.62 -4.81
C SER A 579 -46.16 -34.33 -6.31
N PHE A 580 -45.03 -33.92 -6.86
CA PHE A 580 -44.88 -33.74 -8.31
C PHE A 580 -44.88 -35.06 -9.07
N SER A 581 -44.30 -36.13 -8.52
CA SER A 581 -44.27 -37.44 -9.14
C SER A 581 -45.67 -38.02 -9.37
N SER A 582 -46.65 -37.60 -8.53
CA SER A 582 -48.02 -38.04 -8.62
C SER A 582 -48.89 -37.21 -9.57
N ILE A 583 -48.46 -35.99 -9.89
CA ILE A 583 -49.23 -35.00 -10.69
C ILE A 583 -48.72 -34.90 -12.12
N LEU A 584 -47.42 -35.09 -12.33
CA LEU A 584 -46.77 -34.98 -13.63
C LEU A 584 -47.15 -36.14 -14.55
N PRO A 585 -47.19 -35.94 -15.89
CA PRO A 585 -47.30 -37.04 -16.84
C PRO A 585 -46.21 -38.07 -16.66
N GLN A 586 -46.48 -39.33 -17.07
CA GLN A 586 -45.60 -40.48 -16.82
C GLN A 586 -44.17 -40.27 -17.33
N ASN A 587 -44.02 -39.67 -18.53
CA ASN A 587 -42.71 -39.37 -19.11
C ASN A 587 -41.84 -38.45 -18.21
N LEU A 588 -42.42 -37.43 -17.59
CA LEU A 588 -41.73 -36.51 -16.69
C LEU A 588 -41.56 -37.11 -15.28
N SER A 589 -42.57 -37.80 -14.79
CA SER A 589 -42.54 -38.46 -13.48
C SER A 589 -41.45 -39.54 -13.43
N ASP A 590 -41.27 -40.32 -14.49
CA ASP A 590 -40.19 -41.31 -14.57
C ASP A 590 -38.80 -40.68 -14.52
N LYS A 591 -38.62 -39.49 -15.07
CA LYS A 591 -37.35 -38.73 -14.98
C LYS A 591 -37.09 -38.13 -13.59
N LEU A 592 -38.17 -37.85 -12.86
CA LEU A 592 -38.05 -37.33 -11.48
C LEU A 592 -37.86 -38.47 -10.47
N ARG A 593 -38.18 -39.71 -10.81
CA ARG A 593 -38.13 -40.87 -9.94
C ARG A 593 -36.78 -41.11 -9.23
N PRO A 594 -35.61 -40.92 -9.86
CA PRO A 594 -34.31 -41.05 -9.18
C PRO A 594 -34.19 -40.16 -7.96
N TRP A 595 -34.83 -38.98 -7.97
CA TRP A 595 -34.82 -38.01 -6.89
C TRP A 595 -35.86 -38.26 -5.79
N VAL A 596 -36.90 -39.01 -6.08
CA VAL A 596 -37.99 -39.24 -5.14
C VAL A 596 -37.84 -40.57 -4.40
N THR A 597 -37.62 -41.67 -5.14
CA THR A 597 -37.52 -43.03 -4.57
C THR A 597 -36.18 -43.71 -4.88
N GLY A 598 -35.37 -43.16 -5.82
CA GLY A 598 -34.13 -43.73 -6.31
C GLY A 598 -32.88 -43.31 -5.51
N GLU A 599 -31.75 -43.31 -6.21
CA GLU A 599 -30.42 -43.10 -5.68
C GLU A 599 -30.25 -41.73 -4.96
N TYR A 600 -30.90 -40.69 -5.49
CA TYR A 600 -30.75 -39.29 -5.01
C TYR A 600 -31.85 -38.85 -4.04
N LYS A 601 -32.70 -39.73 -3.56
CA LYS A 601 -33.84 -39.42 -2.69
C LYS A 601 -33.48 -38.66 -1.40
N ASN A 602 -32.27 -38.87 -0.92
CA ASN A 602 -31.81 -38.27 0.33
C ASN A 602 -31.54 -36.77 0.22
N TYR A 603 -31.41 -36.25 -1.00
CA TYR A 603 -31.02 -34.83 -1.19
C TYR A 603 -32.22 -33.87 -1.03
N PHE A 604 -33.30 -34.05 -1.81
CA PHE A 604 -34.37 -33.05 -1.95
C PHE A 604 -35.76 -33.51 -1.60
N ASN A 605 -35.99 -34.82 -1.44
CA ASN A 605 -37.31 -35.35 -1.09
C ASN A 605 -37.49 -35.45 0.43
N ASN A 606 -37.64 -34.28 1.06
CA ASN A 606 -37.75 -34.17 2.52
C ASN A 606 -39.07 -33.46 2.90
N PRO A 607 -39.72 -33.82 4.02
CA PRO A 607 -40.99 -33.24 4.44
C PRO A 607 -40.79 -31.79 4.97
N VAL A 608 -39.62 -31.48 5.50
CA VAL A 608 -39.29 -30.19 6.11
C VAL A 608 -37.95 -29.73 5.59
N ASP A 609 -37.82 -28.44 5.34
CA ASP A 609 -36.56 -27.80 5.04
C ASP A 609 -35.88 -27.37 6.35
N MET A 610 -34.77 -28.02 6.70
CA MET A 610 -34.03 -27.75 7.93
C MET A 610 -32.78 -26.89 7.68
N LEU A 611 -32.59 -26.38 6.46
CA LEU A 611 -31.44 -25.46 6.19
C LEU A 611 -31.73 -24.10 6.82
N ASN A 612 -31.28 -23.91 8.04
CA ASN A 612 -31.28 -22.62 8.74
C ASN A 612 -29.91 -21.95 8.61
N LEU A 613 -29.79 -21.04 7.68
CA LEU A 613 -28.54 -20.28 7.47
C LEU A 613 -28.18 -19.52 8.75
N SER A 614 -26.99 -19.76 9.27
CA SER A 614 -26.42 -19.04 10.40
C SER A 614 -25.56 -17.87 9.90
N LYS A 615 -25.14 -17.05 10.85
CA LYS A 615 -24.24 -15.92 10.55
C LYS A 615 -22.92 -16.37 9.89
N TYR A 616 -22.44 -17.55 10.22
CA TYR A 616 -21.28 -18.21 9.61
C TYR A 616 -21.71 -19.59 9.14
N THR A 617 -21.88 -19.78 7.84
CA THR A 617 -22.36 -21.04 7.24
C THR A 617 -21.30 -21.58 6.27
N VAL A 618 -20.92 -22.83 6.46
CA VAL A 618 -19.98 -23.55 5.61
C VAL A 618 -20.69 -24.72 4.92
N PHE A 619 -20.55 -24.82 3.61
CA PHE A 619 -21.04 -25.91 2.78
C PHE A 619 -19.86 -26.75 2.31
N GLU A 620 -19.74 -27.99 2.80
CA GLU A 620 -18.65 -28.91 2.40
C GLU A 620 -19.01 -29.63 1.10
N MET A 621 -18.24 -29.40 0.04
CA MET A 621 -18.53 -29.86 -1.31
C MET A 621 -17.72 -31.12 -1.71
N LYS A 622 -16.72 -31.53 -0.92
CA LYS A 622 -15.80 -32.62 -1.28
C LYS A 622 -16.49 -33.93 -1.60
N ASN A 623 -17.53 -34.32 -0.84
CA ASN A 623 -18.25 -35.57 -1.04
C ASN A 623 -19.10 -35.59 -2.31
N LEU A 624 -19.25 -34.44 -2.97
CA LEU A 624 -20.00 -34.32 -4.23
C LEU A 624 -19.10 -34.45 -5.47
N SER A 625 -17.77 -34.45 -5.32
CA SER A 625 -16.81 -34.45 -6.43
C SER A 625 -16.66 -35.76 -7.20
N GLY A 626 -17.39 -36.83 -6.83
CA GLY A 626 -17.38 -38.12 -7.54
C GLY A 626 -18.24 -38.11 -8.80
N ALA A 627 -17.87 -38.91 -9.83
CA ALA A 627 -18.60 -39.02 -11.10
C ALA A 627 -20.10 -39.34 -10.91
N ASN A 628 -20.44 -40.14 -9.92
CA ASN A 628 -21.82 -40.51 -9.60
C ASN A 628 -22.64 -39.33 -9.03
N ASN A 629 -21.97 -38.35 -8.44
CA ASN A 629 -22.62 -37.19 -7.80
C ASN A 629 -22.66 -35.94 -8.69
N SER A 630 -22.07 -35.98 -9.88
CA SER A 630 -22.02 -34.83 -10.83
C SER A 630 -23.44 -34.29 -11.16
N LYS A 631 -24.45 -35.12 -11.11
CA LYS A 631 -25.87 -34.77 -11.34
C LYS A 631 -26.49 -33.98 -10.18
N VAL A 632 -25.98 -34.15 -8.96
CA VAL A 632 -26.51 -33.51 -7.75
C VAL A 632 -26.05 -32.04 -7.63
N ILE A 633 -24.86 -31.73 -8.12
CA ILE A 633 -24.23 -30.41 -7.94
C ILE A 633 -25.09 -29.28 -8.52
N PRO A 634 -25.57 -29.32 -9.77
CA PRO A 634 -26.32 -28.20 -10.35
C PRO A 634 -27.62 -27.88 -9.57
N PRO A 635 -28.50 -28.82 -9.26
CA PRO A 635 -29.69 -28.49 -8.51
C PRO A 635 -29.42 -28.12 -7.05
N LEU A 636 -28.36 -28.67 -6.43
CA LEU A 636 -27.95 -28.31 -5.09
C LEU A 636 -27.47 -26.85 -5.03
N LEU A 637 -26.55 -26.47 -5.92
CA LEU A 637 -26.05 -25.09 -6.00
C LEU A 637 -27.19 -24.11 -6.29
N MET A 638 -28.06 -24.44 -7.23
CA MET A 638 -29.22 -23.61 -7.56
C MET A 638 -30.10 -23.37 -6.33
N TYR A 639 -30.35 -24.38 -5.52
CA TYR A 639 -31.12 -24.27 -4.28
C TYR A 639 -30.37 -23.44 -3.23
N LEU A 640 -29.07 -23.70 -3.02
CA LEU A 640 -28.24 -22.94 -2.05
C LEU A 640 -28.16 -21.46 -2.42
N PHE A 641 -27.99 -21.17 -3.71
CA PHE A 641 -27.94 -19.78 -4.18
C PHE A 641 -29.25 -19.04 -3.97
N GLU A 642 -30.39 -19.68 -4.24
CA GLU A 642 -31.72 -19.11 -3.97
C GLU A 642 -31.90 -18.81 -2.46
N ARG A 643 -31.42 -19.71 -1.59
CA ARG A 643 -31.47 -19.53 -0.13
C ARG A 643 -30.57 -18.37 0.32
N ILE A 644 -29.39 -18.25 -0.26
CA ILE A 644 -28.45 -17.16 0.02
C ILE A 644 -29.05 -15.84 -0.49
N ASP A 645 -29.45 -15.76 -1.75
CA ASP A 645 -30.04 -14.55 -2.35
C ASP A 645 -31.22 -14.01 -1.53
N SER A 646 -32.10 -14.94 -1.06
CA SER A 646 -33.24 -14.58 -0.20
C SER A 646 -32.85 -14.05 1.18
N SER A 647 -31.58 -14.22 1.61
CA SER A 647 -31.05 -13.78 2.91
C SER A 647 -30.26 -12.48 2.82
N LEU A 648 -29.87 -12.04 1.61
CA LEU A 648 -29.01 -10.87 1.41
C LEU A 648 -29.75 -9.58 1.74
N SER A 649 -29.00 -8.63 2.30
CA SER A 649 -29.49 -7.31 2.67
C SER A 649 -28.39 -6.25 2.45
N SER A 650 -28.75 -5.10 1.90
CA SER A 650 -27.82 -3.97 1.77
C SER A 650 -27.34 -3.39 3.10
N LEU A 651 -27.99 -3.72 4.21
CA LEU A 651 -27.66 -3.22 5.55
C LEU A 651 -26.56 -4.04 6.25
N ILE A 652 -26.37 -5.31 5.84
CA ILE A 652 -25.46 -6.25 6.51
C ILE A 652 -24.36 -6.60 5.51
N PRO A 653 -23.08 -6.33 5.82
CA PRO A 653 -21.98 -6.81 5.00
C PRO A 653 -22.05 -8.32 4.84
N THR A 654 -21.89 -8.83 3.65
CA THR A 654 -21.92 -10.27 3.39
C THR A 654 -20.69 -10.67 2.56
N ILE A 655 -20.09 -11.80 2.89
CA ILE A 655 -19.02 -12.41 2.11
C ILE A 655 -19.41 -13.83 1.70
N ILE A 656 -19.32 -14.09 0.39
CA ILE A 656 -19.48 -15.42 -0.19
C ILE A 656 -18.10 -15.89 -0.65
N ILE A 657 -17.63 -16.98 -0.07
CA ILE A 657 -16.32 -17.56 -0.36
C ILE A 657 -16.54 -18.90 -1.10
N LEU A 658 -15.85 -19.06 -2.22
CA LEU A 658 -15.91 -20.24 -3.05
C LEU A 658 -14.49 -20.81 -3.20
N ASP A 659 -14.19 -21.90 -2.48
CA ASP A 659 -12.92 -22.61 -2.62
C ASP A 659 -13.01 -23.65 -3.74
N GLU A 660 -11.97 -23.79 -4.55
CA GLU A 660 -11.92 -24.70 -5.70
C GLU A 660 -13.08 -24.54 -6.72
N SER A 661 -13.49 -23.30 -6.96
CA SER A 661 -14.64 -22.95 -7.79
C SER A 661 -14.57 -23.40 -9.26
N TRP A 662 -13.38 -23.84 -9.75
CA TRP A 662 -13.20 -24.32 -11.13
C TRP A 662 -14.08 -25.51 -11.49
N PHE A 663 -14.31 -26.44 -10.55
CA PHE A 663 -15.14 -27.63 -10.74
C PHE A 663 -16.61 -27.24 -11.02
N GLU A 664 -17.05 -26.16 -10.39
CA GLU A 664 -18.42 -25.65 -10.49
C GLU A 664 -18.58 -24.77 -11.73
N LEU A 665 -17.52 -24.03 -12.12
CA LEU A 665 -17.53 -23.12 -13.28
C LEU A 665 -17.71 -23.81 -14.64
N GLN A 666 -17.44 -25.11 -14.72
CA GLN A 666 -17.70 -25.90 -15.93
C GLN A 666 -19.21 -26.04 -16.20
N HIS A 667 -20.07 -25.87 -15.19
CA HIS A 667 -21.50 -25.98 -15.37
C HIS A 667 -22.13 -24.63 -15.78
N PRO A 668 -22.88 -24.57 -16.92
CA PRO A 668 -23.40 -23.29 -17.45
C PRO A 668 -24.29 -22.52 -16.50
N ILE A 669 -25.10 -23.21 -15.66
CA ILE A 669 -25.98 -22.60 -14.66
C ILE A 669 -25.15 -21.84 -13.60
N PHE A 670 -24.08 -22.47 -13.09
CA PHE A 670 -23.19 -21.85 -12.12
C PHE A 670 -22.46 -20.65 -12.70
N ALA A 671 -21.88 -20.80 -13.90
CA ALA A 671 -21.18 -19.70 -14.57
C ALA A 671 -22.10 -18.50 -14.82
N GLY A 672 -23.37 -18.75 -15.21
CA GLY A 672 -24.39 -17.72 -15.38
C GLY A 672 -24.71 -17.00 -14.06
N LYS A 673 -24.88 -17.75 -12.96
CA LYS A 673 -25.17 -17.17 -11.64
C LYS A 673 -23.98 -16.39 -11.08
N MET A 674 -22.77 -16.88 -11.27
CA MET A 674 -21.57 -16.16 -10.89
C MET A 674 -21.46 -14.82 -11.63
N GLN A 675 -21.74 -14.81 -12.93
CA GLN A 675 -21.77 -13.58 -13.70
C GLN A 675 -22.80 -12.59 -13.16
N GLU A 676 -24.02 -13.05 -12.87
CA GLU A 676 -25.07 -12.24 -12.25
C GLU A 676 -24.61 -11.67 -10.90
N TRP A 677 -24.04 -12.50 -10.04
CA TRP A 677 -23.56 -12.10 -8.73
C TRP A 677 -22.47 -11.03 -8.81
N LEU A 678 -21.47 -11.23 -9.64
CA LEU A 678 -20.39 -10.26 -9.83
C LEU A 678 -20.89 -8.89 -10.35
N GLN A 679 -22.04 -8.87 -11.06
CA GLN A 679 -22.65 -7.63 -11.57
C GLN A 679 -23.59 -6.96 -10.57
N THR A 680 -24.29 -7.73 -9.74
CA THR A 680 -25.45 -7.25 -8.96
C THR A 680 -25.20 -7.13 -7.48
N LEU A 681 -24.39 -8.02 -6.88
CA LEU A 681 -24.25 -8.15 -5.42
C LEU A 681 -23.58 -6.95 -4.74
N ARG A 682 -22.78 -6.17 -5.46
CA ARG A 682 -22.22 -4.92 -4.90
C ARG A 682 -23.30 -3.98 -4.35
N LYS A 683 -24.51 -3.97 -4.96
CA LYS A 683 -25.63 -3.16 -4.50
C LYS A 683 -26.25 -3.68 -3.19
N LEU A 684 -25.99 -4.93 -2.85
CA LEU A 684 -26.47 -5.61 -1.64
C LEU A 684 -25.39 -5.69 -0.55
N ASN A 685 -24.34 -4.85 -0.60
CA ASN A 685 -23.22 -4.88 0.34
C ASN A 685 -22.60 -6.28 0.48
N THR A 686 -22.54 -7.01 -0.63
CA THR A 686 -22.08 -8.39 -0.68
C THR A 686 -20.87 -8.51 -1.60
N ILE A 687 -19.83 -9.17 -1.12
CA ILE A 687 -18.63 -9.48 -1.88
C ILE A 687 -18.53 -10.98 -2.16
N VAL A 688 -17.96 -11.32 -3.31
CA VAL A 688 -17.63 -12.69 -3.69
C VAL A 688 -16.12 -12.84 -3.75
N VAL A 689 -15.61 -13.82 -3.04
CA VAL A 689 -14.19 -14.21 -3.05
C VAL A 689 -14.13 -15.63 -3.58
N PHE A 690 -13.53 -15.82 -4.74
CA PHE A 690 -13.41 -17.16 -5.30
C PHE A 690 -11.96 -17.52 -5.58
N ALA A 691 -11.61 -18.76 -5.26
CA ALA A 691 -10.27 -19.29 -5.42
C ALA A 691 -10.25 -20.44 -6.46
N THR A 692 -9.22 -20.47 -7.28
CA THR A 692 -9.01 -21.53 -8.27
C THR A 692 -7.53 -21.90 -8.38
N GLN A 693 -7.29 -23.18 -8.68
CA GLN A 693 -5.92 -23.66 -8.96
C GLN A 693 -5.49 -23.34 -10.37
N ASP A 694 -6.44 -23.27 -11.31
CA ASP A 694 -6.16 -23.24 -12.73
C ASP A 694 -6.64 -21.94 -13.38
N LEU A 695 -5.66 -21.13 -13.80
CA LEU A 695 -5.91 -19.93 -14.59
C LEU A 695 -6.41 -20.26 -15.99
N MET A 696 -6.00 -21.40 -16.56
CA MET A 696 -6.37 -21.80 -17.93
C MET A 696 -7.87 -21.97 -18.05
N HIS A 697 -8.50 -22.66 -17.09
CA HIS A 697 -9.95 -22.87 -17.09
C HIS A 697 -10.75 -21.57 -17.04
N VAL A 698 -10.26 -20.55 -16.30
CA VAL A 698 -10.87 -19.22 -16.30
C VAL A 698 -10.69 -18.52 -17.64
N ALA A 699 -9.52 -18.65 -18.26
CA ALA A 699 -9.19 -18.04 -19.54
C ALA A 699 -9.95 -18.66 -20.72
N GLU A 700 -10.17 -19.98 -20.71
CA GLU A 700 -10.93 -20.71 -21.73
C GLU A 700 -12.42 -20.35 -21.72
N ASN A 701 -12.98 -20.05 -20.55
CA ASN A 701 -14.36 -19.61 -20.42
C ASN A 701 -14.47 -18.09 -20.65
N GLN A 702 -14.69 -17.68 -21.90
CA GLN A 702 -14.74 -16.26 -22.30
C GLN A 702 -15.74 -15.41 -21.48
N ARG A 703 -16.90 -15.98 -21.09
CA ARG A 703 -17.89 -15.25 -20.28
C ARG A 703 -17.35 -14.99 -18.88
N MET A 704 -16.75 -16.00 -18.28
CA MET A 704 -16.16 -15.88 -16.95
C MET A 704 -14.94 -14.95 -16.95
N LEU A 705 -14.04 -15.09 -17.92
CA LEU A 705 -12.89 -14.20 -18.09
C LEU A 705 -13.31 -12.74 -18.19
N SER A 706 -14.29 -12.44 -19.07
CA SER A 706 -14.81 -11.07 -19.20
C SER A 706 -15.37 -10.56 -17.87
N SER A 707 -16.13 -11.38 -17.15
CA SER A 707 -16.68 -11.00 -15.85
C SER A 707 -15.59 -10.76 -14.79
N VAL A 708 -14.56 -11.59 -14.76
CA VAL A 708 -13.40 -11.42 -13.86
C VAL A 708 -12.63 -10.14 -14.18
N LEU A 709 -12.38 -9.88 -15.45
CA LEU A 709 -11.61 -8.69 -15.85
C LEU A 709 -12.37 -7.39 -15.57
N THR A 710 -13.70 -7.38 -15.70
CA THR A 710 -14.52 -6.17 -15.57
C THR A 710 -15.09 -5.92 -14.18
N ASN A 711 -15.45 -6.97 -13.43
CA ASN A 711 -16.20 -6.83 -12.17
C ASN A 711 -15.38 -7.20 -10.91
N VAL A 712 -14.19 -7.77 -11.08
CA VAL A 712 -13.33 -8.15 -9.94
C VAL A 712 -12.23 -7.11 -9.77
N SER A 713 -12.29 -6.38 -8.66
CA SER A 713 -11.36 -5.29 -8.35
C SER A 713 -10.03 -5.75 -7.78
N THR A 714 -10.00 -6.91 -7.15
CA THR A 714 -8.81 -7.46 -6.48
C THR A 714 -8.46 -8.83 -7.03
N LYS A 715 -7.23 -9.00 -7.50
CA LYS A 715 -6.66 -10.28 -7.93
C LYS A 715 -5.50 -10.63 -7.03
N ILE A 716 -5.49 -11.84 -6.47
CA ILE A 716 -4.41 -12.34 -5.61
C ILE A 716 -3.77 -13.53 -6.32
N PHE A 717 -2.48 -13.41 -6.60
CA PHE A 717 -1.69 -14.48 -7.22
C PHE A 717 -0.75 -15.08 -6.18
N LEU A 718 -0.87 -16.38 -5.99
CA LEU A 718 0.01 -17.14 -5.11
C LEU A 718 1.24 -17.60 -5.88
N PRO A 719 2.36 -17.87 -5.21
CA PRO A 719 3.58 -18.35 -5.83
C PRO A 719 3.37 -19.62 -6.65
N ASN A 720 3.88 -19.60 -7.87
CA ASN A 720 3.75 -20.69 -8.84
C ASN A 720 5.02 -20.85 -9.68
N TYR A 721 6.01 -21.55 -9.16
CA TYR A 721 7.27 -21.81 -9.87
C TYR A 721 7.08 -22.68 -11.14
N LYS A 722 5.95 -23.39 -11.27
CA LYS A 722 5.64 -24.18 -12.48
C LYS A 722 5.12 -23.33 -13.64
N ALA A 723 4.81 -22.05 -13.37
CA ALA A 723 4.34 -21.14 -14.40
C ALA A 723 5.48 -20.56 -15.28
N ASP A 724 6.73 -20.91 -15.01
CA ASP A 724 7.88 -20.45 -15.83
C ASP A 724 7.92 -21.17 -17.20
N THR A 725 6.88 -20.93 -17.99
CA THR A 725 6.71 -21.38 -19.37
C THR A 725 6.18 -20.25 -20.22
N THR A 726 6.47 -20.27 -21.53
CA THR A 726 6.01 -19.20 -22.45
C THR A 726 4.49 -19.02 -22.45
N ASP A 727 3.75 -20.11 -22.45
CA ASP A 727 2.28 -20.07 -22.49
C ASP A 727 1.69 -19.48 -21.20
N MET A 728 2.21 -19.92 -20.05
CA MET A 728 1.77 -19.38 -18.75
C MET A 728 2.19 -17.92 -18.60
N LYS A 729 3.40 -17.54 -19.02
CA LYS A 729 3.85 -16.15 -19.01
C LYS A 729 2.90 -15.26 -19.83
N ASN A 730 2.54 -15.70 -21.04
CA ASN A 730 1.56 -14.99 -21.89
C ASN A 730 0.19 -14.87 -21.20
N LEU A 731 -0.26 -15.91 -20.52
CA LEU A 731 -1.52 -15.90 -19.79
C LEU A 731 -1.49 -14.88 -18.64
N TYR A 732 -0.47 -14.91 -17.79
CA TYR A 732 -0.34 -13.96 -16.68
C TYR A 732 -0.22 -12.51 -17.16
N ILE A 733 0.63 -12.25 -18.17
CA ILE A 733 0.91 -10.89 -18.65
C ILE A 733 -0.21 -10.37 -19.55
N ASN A 734 -0.51 -11.08 -20.64
CA ASN A 734 -1.41 -10.55 -21.68
C ASN A 734 -2.89 -10.68 -21.29
N THR A 735 -3.26 -11.72 -20.54
CA THR A 735 -4.68 -11.95 -20.18
C THR A 735 -5.02 -11.30 -18.83
N PHE A 736 -4.21 -11.53 -17.78
CA PHE A 736 -4.49 -11.01 -16.45
C PHE A 736 -3.79 -9.69 -16.14
N GLY A 737 -2.97 -9.17 -17.07
CA GLY A 737 -2.40 -7.83 -17.02
C GLY A 737 -1.27 -7.65 -16.00
N LEU A 738 -0.49 -8.70 -15.71
CA LEU A 738 0.71 -8.58 -14.89
C LEU A 738 1.83 -7.91 -15.69
N THR A 739 2.68 -7.16 -15.01
CA THR A 739 3.97 -6.74 -15.57
C THR A 739 4.98 -7.89 -15.52
N GLU A 740 6.08 -7.78 -16.27
CA GLU A 740 7.19 -8.75 -16.20
C GLU A 740 7.69 -8.94 -14.75
N ASN A 741 7.89 -7.83 -14.02
CA ASN A 741 8.31 -7.86 -12.61
C ASN A 741 7.29 -8.55 -11.71
N GLU A 742 5.99 -8.28 -11.90
CA GLU A 742 4.91 -8.93 -11.15
C GLU A 742 4.86 -10.43 -11.42
N PHE A 743 5.09 -10.83 -12.67
CA PHE A 743 5.18 -12.25 -13.04
C PHE A 743 6.40 -12.92 -12.39
N GLU A 744 7.57 -12.27 -12.42
CA GLU A 744 8.78 -12.76 -11.75
C GLU A 744 8.55 -12.96 -10.25
N MET A 745 7.84 -12.04 -9.60
CA MET A 745 7.45 -12.18 -8.19
C MET A 745 6.59 -13.43 -7.94
N VAL A 746 5.70 -13.78 -8.87
CA VAL A 746 4.85 -14.97 -8.75
C VAL A 746 5.69 -16.25 -8.87
N ILE A 747 6.63 -16.32 -9.80
CA ILE A 747 7.44 -17.54 -9.98
C ILE A 747 8.53 -17.73 -8.92
N THR A 748 9.00 -16.63 -8.30
CA THR A 748 10.08 -16.67 -7.29
C THR A 748 9.57 -16.57 -5.83
N GLY A 749 8.29 -16.30 -5.63
CA GLY A 749 7.70 -16.16 -4.30
C GLY A 749 7.73 -17.44 -3.45
N THR A 750 7.64 -17.29 -2.14
CA THR A 750 7.58 -18.41 -1.19
C THR A 750 6.13 -18.86 -0.98
N PRO A 751 5.77 -20.12 -1.32
CA PRO A 751 4.42 -20.65 -1.11
C PRO A 751 3.98 -20.55 0.36
N ALA A 752 2.69 -20.37 0.58
CA ALA A 752 2.01 -20.22 1.87
C ALA A 752 2.50 -19.02 2.73
N ARG A 753 3.33 -18.16 2.16
CA ARG A 753 3.83 -16.95 2.82
C ARG A 753 3.61 -15.69 1.99
N ASP A 754 3.96 -15.74 0.71
CA ASP A 754 3.95 -14.59 -0.18
C ASP A 754 2.66 -14.58 -1.03
N TYR A 755 2.06 -13.41 -1.22
CA TYR A 755 0.81 -13.21 -1.96
C TYR A 755 0.91 -11.93 -2.78
N LEU A 756 0.91 -12.04 -4.11
CA LEU A 756 0.87 -10.87 -4.98
C LEU A 756 -0.57 -10.36 -5.07
N ILE A 757 -0.85 -9.28 -4.40
CA ILE A 757 -2.16 -8.61 -4.37
C ILE A 757 -2.15 -7.49 -5.40
N LYS A 758 -3.01 -7.61 -6.44
CA LYS A 758 -3.16 -6.64 -7.51
C LYS A 758 -4.52 -5.98 -7.47
N GLN A 759 -4.53 -4.66 -7.31
CA GLN A 759 -5.72 -3.80 -7.32
C GLN A 759 -5.51 -2.66 -8.34
N GLU A 760 -6.58 -1.89 -8.66
CA GLU A 760 -6.54 -0.84 -9.69
C GLU A 760 -5.34 0.13 -9.57
N HIS A 761 -5.00 0.52 -8.34
CA HIS A 761 -4.01 1.57 -8.08
C HIS A 761 -2.78 1.09 -7.30
N VAL A 762 -2.76 -0.16 -6.88
CA VAL A 762 -1.65 -0.72 -6.09
C VAL A 762 -1.49 -2.21 -6.36
N THR A 763 -0.25 -2.61 -6.58
CA THR A 763 0.13 -4.03 -6.55
C THR A 763 1.21 -4.21 -5.49
N ARG A 764 1.11 -5.28 -4.71
CA ARG A 764 2.06 -5.55 -3.64
C ARG A 764 2.29 -7.04 -3.42
N MET A 765 3.56 -7.44 -3.34
CA MET A 765 3.90 -8.73 -2.75
C MET A 765 3.80 -8.61 -1.23
N ALA A 766 2.66 -9.05 -0.71
CA ALA A 766 2.38 -9.08 0.72
C ALA A 766 2.78 -10.42 1.33
N GLN A 767 3.12 -10.41 2.62
CA GLN A 767 3.52 -11.60 3.36
C GLN A 767 2.54 -11.86 4.51
N LEU A 768 2.00 -13.06 4.56
CA LEU A 768 1.20 -13.56 5.67
C LEU A 768 2.04 -14.55 6.46
N SER A 769 2.48 -14.14 7.62
CA SER A 769 3.20 -14.99 8.56
C SER A 769 2.30 -15.25 9.76
N LEU A 770 2.06 -16.50 10.07
CA LEU A 770 1.13 -16.93 11.12
C LEU A 770 1.89 -17.74 12.17
N ASP A 771 1.51 -17.59 13.43
CA ASP A 771 2.01 -18.43 14.50
C ASP A 771 1.13 -19.68 14.71
N GLU A 772 1.57 -20.59 15.56
CA GLU A 772 0.84 -21.83 15.83
C GLU A 772 -0.54 -21.59 16.46
N ASN A 773 -0.74 -20.48 17.19
CA ASN A 773 -2.04 -20.17 17.78
C ASN A 773 -3.08 -19.87 16.70
N ILE A 774 -2.69 -19.13 15.69
CA ILE A 774 -3.57 -18.77 14.56
C ILE A 774 -3.72 -19.98 13.63
N THR A 775 -2.60 -20.65 13.32
CA THR A 775 -2.57 -21.79 12.40
C THR A 775 -3.50 -22.91 12.87
N ALA A 776 -3.55 -23.20 14.17
CA ALA A 776 -4.46 -24.18 14.75
C ALA A 776 -5.94 -23.93 14.38
N LEU A 777 -6.36 -22.67 14.29
CA LEU A 777 -7.75 -22.28 14.06
C LEU A 777 -8.13 -22.13 12.59
N ILE A 778 -7.15 -21.89 11.69
CA ILE A 778 -7.41 -21.62 10.27
C ILE A 778 -6.91 -22.70 9.31
N GLN A 779 -6.15 -23.66 9.82
CA GLN A 779 -5.75 -24.87 9.07
C GLN A 779 -6.51 -26.09 9.63
N SER A 780 -6.79 -27.07 8.77
CA SER A 780 -7.60 -28.20 9.12
C SER A 780 -7.02 -29.48 8.51
N ASP A 781 -6.45 -30.34 9.35
CA ASP A 781 -6.16 -31.73 9.04
C ASP A 781 -7.08 -32.67 9.82
N GLU A 782 -7.02 -33.96 9.60
CA GLU A 782 -7.90 -34.92 10.27
C GLU A 782 -7.69 -34.95 11.78
N TYR A 783 -6.44 -34.89 12.25
CA TYR A 783 -6.11 -34.84 13.67
C TYR A 783 -6.69 -33.57 14.31
N ALA A 784 -6.47 -32.42 13.71
CA ALA A 784 -6.95 -31.14 14.22
C ALA A 784 -8.48 -31.09 14.32
N ARG A 785 -9.19 -31.61 13.31
CA ARG A 785 -10.67 -31.68 13.31
C ARG A 785 -11.22 -32.58 14.41
N ARG A 786 -10.64 -33.78 14.59
CA ARG A 786 -11.05 -34.70 15.66
C ARG A 786 -10.78 -34.09 17.03
N LEU A 787 -9.62 -33.51 17.23
CA LEU A 787 -9.24 -32.82 18.46
C LEU A 787 -10.19 -31.67 18.78
N ALA A 788 -10.50 -30.81 17.80
CA ALA A 788 -11.42 -29.68 17.96
C ALA A 788 -12.82 -30.14 18.36
N LYS A 789 -13.35 -31.19 17.70
CA LYS A 789 -14.66 -31.76 18.03
C LYS A 789 -14.69 -32.33 19.43
N ALA A 790 -13.68 -33.11 19.83
CA ALA A 790 -13.59 -33.70 21.15
C ALA A 790 -13.53 -32.64 22.29
N ILE A 791 -12.75 -31.58 22.10
CA ILE A 791 -12.64 -30.50 23.07
C ILE A 791 -13.91 -29.66 23.11
N LYS A 792 -14.55 -29.38 21.97
CA LYS A 792 -15.82 -28.65 21.95
C LYS A 792 -16.92 -29.37 22.72
N LEU A 793 -16.97 -30.70 22.69
CA LEU A 793 -17.93 -31.52 23.47
C LEU A 793 -17.77 -31.39 24.99
N ARG A 794 -16.57 -31.00 25.47
CA ARG A 794 -16.34 -30.71 26.89
C ARG A 794 -17.04 -29.42 27.36
N GLY A 795 -17.42 -28.55 26.43
CA GLY A 795 -18.16 -27.32 26.71
C GLY A 795 -17.25 -26.13 27.07
N GLY A 796 -17.90 -24.99 27.29
CA GLY A 796 -17.25 -23.72 27.61
C GLY A 796 -17.23 -22.74 26.44
N ASP A 797 -17.43 -21.47 26.72
CA ASP A 797 -17.48 -20.42 25.68
C ASP A 797 -16.13 -20.22 24.97
N ASP A 798 -15.04 -20.50 25.66
CA ASP A 798 -13.66 -20.32 25.20
C ASP A 798 -12.94 -21.64 24.86
N TRP A 799 -13.68 -22.74 24.59
CA TRP A 799 -13.16 -24.05 24.28
C TRP A 799 -12.02 -24.04 23.22
N PHE A 800 -12.07 -23.09 22.30
CA PHE A 800 -11.07 -22.96 21.22
C PHE A 800 -9.68 -22.59 21.77
N LYS A 801 -9.57 -21.95 22.93
CA LYS A 801 -8.26 -21.68 23.59
C LYS A 801 -7.66 -22.98 24.10
N ASP A 802 -8.45 -23.82 24.75
CA ASP A 802 -8.03 -25.14 25.21
C ASP A 802 -7.63 -26.03 24.02
N TYR A 803 -8.41 -25.99 22.95
CA TYR A 803 -8.05 -26.66 21.69
C TYR A 803 -6.67 -26.20 21.16
N VAL A 804 -6.40 -24.90 21.10
CA VAL A 804 -5.11 -24.37 20.65
C VAL A 804 -3.96 -24.89 21.51
N GLU A 805 -4.13 -24.95 22.83
CA GLU A 805 -3.10 -25.46 23.75
C GLU A 805 -2.84 -26.96 23.55
N HIS A 806 -3.88 -27.76 23.38
CA HIS A 806 -3.77 -29.20 23.09
C HIS A 806 -3.17 -29.45 21.70
N PHE A 807 -3.55 -28.65 20.70
CA PHE A 807 -2.99 -28.73 19.36
C PHE A 807 -1.48 -28.47 19.35
N LYS A 808 -1.02 -27.43 20.04
CA LYS A 808 0.43 -27.09 20.18
C LYS A 808 1.21 -28.20 20.87
N LYS A 809 0.63 -28.83 21.89
CA LYS A 809 1.24 -29.95 22.61
C LYS A 809 1.20 -31.27 21.83
N ARG A 810 0.50 -31.32 20.68
CA ARG A 810 0.26 -32.56 19.91
C ARG A 810 -0.31 -33.67 20.79
N THR A 811 -1.26 -33.33 21.66
CA THR A 811 -1.91 -34.24 22.60
C THR A 811 -2.48 -35.46 21.89
N PRO A 812 -2.22 -36.69 22.32
CA PRO A 812 -2.80 -37.89 21.71
C PRO A 812 -4.32 -37.87 21.77
N LEU A 813 -4.99 -38.19 20.63
CA LEU A 813 -6.47 -38.16 20.55
C LEU A 813 -7.12 -39.04 21.64
N LYS A 814 -6.53 -40.20 21.98
CA LYS A 814 -7.04 -41.11 23.03
C LYS A 814 -7.21 -40.41 24.39
N GLU A 815 -6.30 -39.49 24.74
CA GLU A 815 -6.40 -38.75 26.01
C GLU A 815 -7.56 -37.75 26.03
N VAL A 816 -8.05 -37.37 24.89
CA VAL A 816 -9.09 -36.35 24.74
C VAL A 816 -10.44 -36.98 24.41
N GLU A 817 -10.49 -38.04 23.61
CA GLU A 817 -11.71 -38.78 23.22
C GLU A 817 -12.25 -39.65 24.37
N ASP A 818 -11.41 -40.29 25.16
CA ASP A 818 -11.87 -41.11 26.31
C ASP A 818 -12.61 -40.28 27.39
N LEU A 819 -12.27 -38.99 27.52
CA LEU A 819 -12.99 -38.08 28.40
C LEU A 819 -14.30 -37.56 27.80
N SER A 820 -14.50 -37.56 26.46
CA SER A 820 -15.72 -37.10 25.83
C SER A 820 -16.89 -38.08 25.95
N GLU A 821 -16.59 -39.38 26.14
CA GLU A 821 -17.62 -40.39 26.41
C GLU A 821 -18.29 -40.26 27.80
N TYR A 822 -17.58 -39.61 28.75
CA TYR A 822 -18.14 -39.37 30.11
C TYR A 822 -19.07 -38.14 30.19
N PHE A 823 -19.11 -37.27 29.19
CA PHE A 823 -19.98 -36.05 29.15
C PHE A 823 -21.17 -36.12 28.22
N VAL A 824 -21.44 -37.28 27.63
CA VAL A 824 -22.63 -37.54 26.71
C VAL A 824 -23.79 -38.21 27.47
N ASN A 825 -23.77 -38.24 28.79
CA ASN A 825 -24.94 -38.72 29.60
C ASN A 825 -25.71 -37.56 30.22
#